data_b97a50cb3599ecc969d5218e8b4ea08f
#
_entry.id   b97a50cb3599ecc969d5218e8b4ea08f
#
_cell.length_a   1.000
_cell.length_b   1.000
_cell.length_c   1.000
_cell.angle_alpha   90.00
_cell.angle_beta   90.00
_cell.angle_gamma   90.00
#
_symmetry.space_group_name_H-M   'P 1'
#
loop_
_entity.id
_entity.type
_entity.pdbx_description
1 polymer ?
#
loop_
_entity_poly.entity_id
_entity_poly.type
_entity_poly.pdbx_seq_one_letter_code
_entity_poly.pdbx_strand_id
1 'polypeptide(L)'
;MTTILVSIEAIEQIAPLENEWIDLFSRSENAPFLNWHWISSYFGNLDNQSCHFLAARKGSKLVGAAILVTVKKGFKRYVYLNRFGKTTLDQPWIEYNDFLIQSEDEKAIRVALLTYCVEKLSWHEFIVGASVKSALAPYSLFALNHNTIWYSHTYQTWLKKFANGKQYLASLSRNTRYQINRSIREYEKYGAIKFNIAASSQEALDWFEEAAPHHIARWQDTDVGSGYTNPEFVSFHRRLIKQAFTQNEIDLIKVTAGEKIISYLYNFKANDTVYFYLSANVYDQSLAHTKPGLVSHYLTISHYIAEGKTCYDFMGGESQYKRSLSNQCSPILINSYKRECLKTKLEHRLRFLKHQFKTSRSKESTILKDTQLIITGGSLNPAAPPQYHQAIAVKVDVDISGRLIERERINYIPQAEAQSKQTNIVFKAGNIAANTLWVTTETEVKQIGIDSMTICNSFSDPCFNDLHHVIAHKDHLYIADTGLDCVVRIDLKNRQQVRLPVVSGARPRKNLPDDLRTIASTKPHLAHPNYCFVLDDEVWVTRCDFMDAVNVNNPAKRIFIGDGLVHDGVVKGKYIYFTTVNGRIKVFDKKTLQLCTDIDLAIVAPHWQGWFRGIVPITSGLVLIAMSKPRPSKRRILSTQQSALLLVDIFSNAVLQDWDLGDLGLDAVFSVLEVPKA
;
A
#
# COMPACT_ATOMS: atom_id res chain seq x y z
N MET A 1 5.10 -22.97 36.60
CA MET A 1 5.35 -22.64 35.18
C MET A 1 6.84 -22.67 34.94
N THR A 2 7.32 -23.46 33.99
CA THR A 2 8.76 -23.52 33.69
C THR A 2 9.17 -22.21 33.03
N THR A 3 10.21 -21.56 33.57
CA THR A 3 10.71 -20.26 33.08
C THR A 3 11.26 -20.39 31.64
N ILE A 4 10.91 -19.46 30.77
CA ILE A 4 11.49 -19.37 29.43
C ILE A 4 12.80 -18.59 29.54
N LEU A 5 13.91 -19.26 29.20
CA LEU A 5 15.22 -18.65 29.12
C LEU A 5 15.58 -18.33 27.68
N VAL A 6 16.01 -17.09 27.41
CA VAL A 6 16.46 -16.66 26.08
C VAL A 6 17.93 -16.40 26.09
N SER A 7 18.62 -16.96 25.10
CA SER A 7 20.09 -16.79 24.89
C SER A 7 20.35 -16.43 23.42
N ILE A 8 21.55 -15.89 23.19
CA ILE A 8 22.09 -15.63 21.84
C ILE A 8 23.55 -16.06 21.79
N GLU A 9 23.91 -16.71 20.72
CA GLU A 9 25.31 -17.14 20.47
C GLU A 9 25.70 -16.82 19.02
N ALA A 10 26.96 -16.46 18.81
CA ALA A 10 27.47 -16.30 17.45
C ALA A 10 27.64 -17.67 16.81
N ILE A 11 27.29 -17.79 15.55
CA ILE A 11 27.38 -19.02 14.78
C ILE A 11 28.29 -18.84 13.56
N GLU A 12 29.19 -19.77 13.33
CA GLU A 12 30.04 -19.85 12.14
C GLU A 12 29.51 -20.90 11.15
N GLN A 13 28.72 -21.84 11.63
CA GLN A 13 28.07 -22.89 10.84
C GLN A 13 26.65 -23.14 11.35
N ILE A 14 25.75 -23.44 10.44
CA ILE A 14 24.36 -23.70 10.81
C ILE A 14 24.09 -25.17 11.12
N ALA A 15 24.85 -26.09 10.55
CA ALA A 15 24.63 -27.54 10.65
C ALA A 15 24.40 -28.07 12.10
N PRO A 16 25.08 -27.58 13.14
CA PRO A 16 24.82 -28.04 14.50
C PRO A 16 23.41 -27.83 15.03
N LEU A 17 22.65 -26.92 14.41
CA LEU A 17 21.29 -26.56 14.83
C LEU A 17 20.22 -27.50 14.25
N GLU A 18 20.55 -28.39 13.32
CA GLU A 18 19.63 -29.15 12.49
C GLU A 18 18.55 -29.89 13.30
N ASN A 19 18.98 -30.78 14.22
CA ASN A 19 18.06 -31.62 14.96
C ASN A 19 17.07 -30.83 15.83
N GLU A 20 17.57 -29.82 16.54
CA GLU A 20 16.72 -28.98 17.39
C GLU A 20 15.76 -28.09 16.56
N TRP A 21 16.23 -27.60 15.41
CA TRP A 21 15.43 -26.78 14.51
C TRP A 21 14.30 -27.59 13.90
N ILE A 22 14.58 -28.79 13.40
CA ILE A 22 13.59 -29.70 12.82
C ILE A 22 12.53 -30.10 13.88
N ASP A 23 12.97 -30.47 15.10
CA ASP A 23 12.05 -30.78 16.20
C ASP A 23 11.16 -29.59 16.55
N LEU A 24 11.72 -28.38 16.63
CA LEU A 24 10.93 -27.18 16.88
C LEU A 24 9.95 -26.88 15.73
N PHE A 25 10.41 -27.00 14.48
CA PHE A 25 9.56 -26.77 13.31
C PHE A 25 8.36 -27.70 13.26
N SER A 26 8.54 -28.97 13.62
CA SER A 26 7.45 -29.97 13.65
C SER A 26 6.34 -29.65 14.66
N ARG A 27 6.65 -28.81 15.66
CA ARG A 27 5.73 -28.34 16.72
C ARG A 27 5.22 -26.91 16.48
N SER A 28 5.45 -26.36 15.29
CA SER A 28 5.15 -24.97 14.92
C SER A 28 4.20 -24.92 13.74
N GLU A 29 3.42 -23.84 13.66
CA GLU A 29 2.54 -23.56 12.50
C GLU A 29 3.16 -22.49 11.58
N ASN A 30 4.37 -22.72 11.11
CA ASN A 30 5.11 -21.75 10.31
C ASN A 30 5.05 -22.07 8.81
N ALA A 31 5.31 -21.03 7.99
CA ALA A 31 5.47 -21.14 6.55
C ALA A 31 6.79 -21.84 6.17
N PRO A 32 6.91 -22.36 4.93
CA PRO A 32 8.06 -23.15 4.48
C PRO A 32 9.42 -22.43 4.59
N PHE A 33 9.40 -21.10 4.65
CA PHE A 33 10.61 -20.28 4.72
C PHE A 33 11.37 -20.39 6.07
N LEU A 34 10.78 -21.03 7.07
CA LEU A 34 11.40 -21.31 8.36
C LEU A 34 11.70 -22.80 8.56
N ASN A 35 11.46 -23.64 7.56
CA ASN A 35 11.87 -25.04 7.66
C ASN A 35 13.39 -25.19 7.53
N TRP A 36 13.90 -26.34 7.95
CA TRP A 36 15.35 -26.59 7.97
C TRP A 36 16.00 -26.52 6.60
N HIS A 37 15.38 -27.11 5.58
CA HIS A 37 15.99 -27.15 4.24
C HIS A 37 16.06 -25.75 3.60
N TRP A 38 15.08 -24.87 3.86
CA TRP A 38 15.17 -23.48 3.46
C TRP A 38 16.31 -22.77 4.22
N ILE A 39 16.29 -22.85 5.55
CA ILE A 39 17.23 -22.14 6.43
C ILE A 39 18.67 -22.63 6.19
N SER A 40 18.89 -23.94 6.09
CA SER A 40 20.23 -24.50 5.83
C SER A 40 20.74 -24.16 4.43
N SER A 41 19.87 -24.15 3.42
CA SER A 41 20.25 -23.70 2.07
C SER A 41 20.56 -22.20 2.01
N TYR A 42 19.81 -21.39 2.78
CA TYR A 42 19.96 -19.93 2.80
C TYR A 42 21.20 -19.50 3.61
N PHE A 43 21.40 -20.07 4.79
CA PHE A 43 22.53 -19.79 5.67
C PHE A 43 23.69 -20.81 5.54
N GLY A 44 23.68 -21.62 4.48
CA GLY A 44 24.72 -22.66 4.29
C GLY A 44 26.13 -22.14 4.06
N ASN A 45 26.29 -20.88 3.67
CA ASN A 45 27.56 -20.18 3.64
C ASN A 45 27.46 -18.90 4.47
N LEU A 46 28.11 -18.87 5.63
CA LEU A 46 28.12 -17.76 6.55
C LEU A 46 29.39 -16.88 6.43
N ASP A 47 30.23 -17.11 5.42
CA ASP A 47 31.49 -16.39 5.26
C ASP A 47 31.33 -14.87 5.35
N ASN A 48 32.10 -14.25 6.22
CA ASN A 48 32.08 -12.81 6.45
C ASN A 48 30.74 -12.22 6.94
N GLN A 49 29.81 -13.04 7.45
CA GLN A 49 28.55 -12.60 8.02
C GLN A 49 28.56 -12.65 9.55
N SER A 50 28.03 -11.62 10.21
CA SER A 50 27.85 -11.63 11.67
C SER A 50 26.48 -12.26 11.98
N CYS A 51 26.43 -13.58 12.01
CA CYS A 51 25.23 -14.36 12.28
C CYS A 51 25.17 -14.82 13.73
N HIS A 52 23.99 -14.80 14.31
CA HIS A 52 23.74 -15.19 15.69
C HIS A 52 22.50 -16.07 15.76
N PHE A 53 22.58 -17.14 16.52
CA PHE A 53 21.45 -17.99 16.86
C PHE A 53 20.79 -17.47 18.13
N LEU A 54 19.52 -17.04 18.00
CA LEU A 54 18.67 -16.65 19.11
C LEU A 54 17.82 -17.86 19.51
N ALA A 55 17.91 -18.31 20.75
CA ALA A 55 17.21 -19.47 21.27
C ALA A 55 16.37 -19.12 22.49
N ALA A 56 15.11 -19.53 22.51
CA ALA A 56 14.26 -19.56 23.70
C ALA A 56 14.08 -21.02 24.15
N ARG A 57 14.35 -21.32 25.42
CA ARG A 57 14.31 -22.69 25.96
C ARG A 57 13.44 -22.78 27.21
N LYS A 58 12.74 -23.91 27.35
CA LYS A 58 12.11 -24.36 28.60
C LYS A 58 12.89 -25.58 29.12
N GLY A 59 13.74 -25.40 30.15
CA GLY A 59 14.74 -26.39 30.51
C GLY A 59 15.76 -26.56 29.37
N SER A 60 16.00 -27.80 28.93
CA SER A 60 16.84 -28.08 27.76
C SER A 60 16.12 -27.98 26.42
N LYS A 61 14.79 -27.94 26.39
CA LYS A 61 14.01 -28.01 25.17
C LYS A 61 13.95 -26.65 24.46
N LEU A 62 14.32 -26.60 23.18
CA LEU A 62 14.15 -25.44 22.32
C LEU A 62 12.65 -25.22 22.03
N VAL A 63 12.13 -24.03 22.34
CA VAL A 63 10.73 -23.64 22.16
C VAL A 63 10.54 -22.43 21.25
N GLY A 64 11.61 -21.69 20.97
CA GLY A 64 11.62 -20.58 20.02
C GLY A 64 13.02 -20.35 19.49
N ALA A 65 13.13 -19.98 18.20
CA ALA A 65 14.40 -19.77 17.53
C ALA A 65 14.34 -18.70 16.44
N ALA A 66 15.47 -18.10 16.13
CA ALA A 66 15.71 -17.28 14.95
C ALA A 66 17.20 -17.15 14.64
N ILE A 67 17.53 -16.79 13.40
CA ILE A 67 18.86 -16.34 13.04
C ILE A 67 18.84 -14.83 12.90
N LEU A 68 19.67 -14.14 13.65
CA LEU A 68 19.86 -12.71 13.61
C LEU A 68 21.16 -12.37 12.90
N VAL A 69 21.07 -11.56 11.85
CA VAL A 69 22.24 -11.09 11.11
C VAL A 69 22.51 -9.63 11.42
N THR A 70 23.72 -9.31 11.85
CA THR A 70 24.13 -7.94 12.17
C THR A 70 24.94 -7.35 11.03
N VAL A 71 24.48 -6.22 10.50
CA VAL A 71 25.15 -5.45 9.44
C VAL A 71 25.55 -4.08 9.98
N LYS A 72 26.82 -3.71 9.87
CA LYS A 72 27.31 -2.37 10.21
C LYS A 72 27.36 -1.52 8.95
N LYS A 73 26.72 -0.34 8.98
CA LYS A 73 26.80 0.69 7.92
C LYS A 73 27.21 2.02 8.56
N GLY A 74 28.48 2.38 8.43
CA GLY A 74 29.07 3.49 9.18
C GLY A 74 28.94 3.25 10.69
N PHE A 75 28.39 4.22 11.41
CA PHE A 75 28.17 4.10 12.86
C PHE A 75 26.90 3.37 13.26
N LYS A 76 26.06 2.99 12.31
CA LYS A 76 24.79 2.30 12.58
C LYS A 76 24.93 0.80 12.52
N ARG A 77 24.27 0.12 13.46
CA ARG A 77 24.13 -1.33 13.52
C ARG A 77 22.67 -1.68 13.17
N TYR A 78 22.52 -2.46 12.11
CA TYR A 78 21.27 -3.03 11.65
C TYR A 78 21.22 -4.50 12.03
N VAL A 79 20.10 -4.96 12.56
CA VAL A 79 19.85 -6.39 12.81
C VAL A 79 18.70 -6.83 11.92
N TYR A 80 18.89 -7.93 11.22
CA TYR A 80 17.90 -8.53 10.33
C TYR A 80 17.44 -9.87 10.90
N LEU A 81 16.12 -10.08 10.94
CA LEU A 81 15.53 -11.36 11.33
C LEU A 81 15.54 -12.30 10.14
N ASN A 82 16.23 -13.44 10.26
CA ASN A 82 16.32 -14.51 9.25
C ASN A 82 16.67 -14.02 7.83
N ARG A 83 17.44 -12.93 7.71
CA ARG A 83 17.88 -12.36 6.42
C ARG A 83 19.29 -11.77 6.56
N PHE A 84 20.02 -11.70 5.44
CA PHE A 84 21.38 -11.12 5.44
C PHE A 84 21.43 -9.59 5.44
N GLY A 85 20.36 -8.91 4.97
CA GLY A 85 20.37 -7.46 4.79
C GLY A 85 21.25 -7.00 3.63
N LYS A 86 21.53 -7.88 2.66
CA LYS A 86 22.28 -7.63 1.43
C LYS A 86 21.46 -8.04 0.22
N THR A 87 21.29 -7.15 -0.74
CA THR A 87 20.39 -7.32 -1.89
C THR A 87 20.67 -8.61 -2.68
N THR A 88 21.94 -8.94 -2.92
CA THR A 88 22.32 -10.15 -3.67
C THR A 88 22.03 -11.45 -2.90
N LEU A 89 22.30 -11.47 -1.59
CA LEU A 89 22.04 -12.64 -0.74
C LEU A 89 20.56 -12.79 -0.37
N ASP A 90 19.82 -11.68 -0.30
CA ASP A 90 18.38 -11.67 -0.02
C ASP A 90 17.51 -11.77 -1.30
N GLN A 91 18.11 -12.07 -2.45
CA GLN A 91 17.38 -12.33 -3.71
C GLN A 91 16.48 -13.57 -3.62
N PRO A 92 16.88 -14.68 -2.96
CA PRO A 92 15.92 -15.68 -2.50
C PRO A 92 14.96 -15.05 -1.50
N TRP A 93 13.77 -14.72 -1.97
CA TRP A 93 12.84 -13.88 -1.22
C TRP A 93 12.09 -14.69 -0.16
N ILE A 94 12.32 -14.34 1.11
CA ILE A 94 11.62 -14.94 2.26
C ILE A 94 10.35 -14.15 2.58
N GLU A 95 9.23 -14.85 2.61
CA GLU A 95 7.94 -14.33 3.06
C GLU A 95 7.45 -15.06 4.30
N TYR A 96 6.42 -14.53 4.96
CA TYR A 96 5.96 -15.06 6.26
C TYR A 96 7.09 -15.19 7.28
N ASN A 97 8.07 -14.28 7.17
CA ASN A 97 9.24 -14.26 8.02
C ASN A 97 8.85 -13.90 9.46
N ASP A 98 9.25 -14.73 10.39
CA ASP A 98 8.92 -14.61 11.81
C ASP A 98 9.96 -15.35 12.66
N PHE A 99 9.82 -15.32 13.98
CA PHE A 99 10.46 -16.29 14.84
C PHE A 99 9.87 -17.68 14.59
N LEU A 100 10.71 -18.71 14.61
CA LEU A 100 10.24 -20.08 14.70
C LEU A 100 9.82 -20.33 16.15
N ILE A 101 8.53 -20.58 16.41
CA ILE A 101 7.97 -20.74 17.76
C ILE A 101 7.03 -21.93 17.79
N GLN A 102 7.16 -22.77 18.81
CA GLN A 102 6.16 -23.84 19.01
C GLN A 102 4.76 -23.28 19.25
N SER A 103 3.73 -24.00 18.80
CA SER A 103 2.32 -23.54 18.92
C SER A 103 1.86 -23.44 20.37
N GLU A 104 2.36 -24.32 21.24
CA GLU A 104 2.07 -24.24 22.68
C GLU A 104 2.81 -23.06 23.31
N ASP A 105 2.10 -22.22 24.04
CA ASP A 105 2.61 -21.01 24.72
C ASP A 105 3.21 -19.95 23.76
N GLU A 106 2.83 -19.96 22.48
CA GLU A 106 3.39 -19.08 21.43
C GLU A 106 3.52 -17.61 21.89
N LYS A 107 2.47 -17.07 22.49
CA LYS A 107 2.46 -15.66 22.94
C LYS A 107 3.52 -15.36 23.97
N ALA A 108 3.70 -16.26 24.97
CA ALA A 108 4.69 -16.07 26.03
C ALA A 108 6.12 -16.18 25.50
N ILE A 109 6.37 -17.15 24.60
CA ILE A 109 7.67 -17.37 23.97
C ILE A 109 8.00 -16.16 23.08
N ARG A 110 7.08 -15.68 22.29
CA ARG A 110 7.23 -14.50 21.42
C ARG A 110 7.59 -13.25 22.22
N VAL A 111 6.89 -13.01 23.31
CA VAL A 111 7.17 -11.87 24.20
C VAL A 111 8.59 -12.01 24.81
N ALA A 112 8.99 -13.21 25.25
CA ALA A 112 10.32 -13.44 25.80
C ALA A 112 11.43 -13.18 24.75
N LEU A 113 11.28 -13.68 23.53
CA LEU A 113 12.22 -13.42 22.42
C LEU A 113 12.30 -11.92 22.09
N LEU A 114 11.16 -11.24 21.96
CA LEU A 114 11.11 -9.81 21.68
C LEU A 114 11.73 -8.98 22.82
N THR A 115 11.41 -9.31 24.07
CA THR A 115 12.01 -8.65 25.25
C THR A 115 13.52 -8.75 25.21
N TYR A 116 14.04 -9.94 24.92
CA TYR A 116 15.49 -10.13 24.80
C TYR A 116 16.08 -9.31 23.64
N CYS A 117 15.47 -9.34 22.46
CA CYS A 117 15.91 -8.53 21.32
C CYS A 117 15.89 -7.04 21.62
N VAL A 118 14.86 -6.56 22.31
CA VAL A 118 14.72 -5.14 22.64
C VAL A 118 15.61 -4.73 23.79
N GLU A 119 15.74 -5.49 24.86
CA GLU A 119 16.43 -5.05 26.07
C GLU A 119 17.92 -5.43 26.12
N LYS A 120 18.29 -6.61 25.57
CA LYS A 120 19.63 -7.17 25.70
C LYS A 120 20.52 -6.95 24.48
N LEU A 121 19.95 -6.85 23.26
CA LEU A 121 20.76 -6.66 22.06
C LEU A 121 21.02 -5.17 21.79
N SER A 122 22.19 -4.86 21.27
CA SER A 122 22.56 -3.51 20.86
C SER A 122 22.37 -3.34 19.36
N TRP A 123 21.39 -2.55 18.97
CA TRP A 123 21.10 -2.19 17.56
C TRP A 123 20.52 -0.78 17.44
N HIS A 124 20.60 -0.18 16.25
CA HIS A 124 19.98 1.08 15.91
C HIS A 124 18.68 0.86 15.16
N GLU A 125 18.67 -0.14 14.27
CA GLU A 125 17.49 -0.53 13.51
C GLU A 125 17.37 -2.07 13.50
N PHE A 126 16.16 -2.58 13.77
CA PHE A 126 15.83 -4.00 13.70
C PHE A 126 14.81 -4.19 12.57
N ILE A 127 15.19 -4.95 11.53
CA ILE A 127 14.40 -5.16 10.32
C ILE A 127 13.74 -6.54 10.38
N VAL A 128 12.42 -6.54 10.27
CA VAL A 128 11.58 -7.74 10.34
C VAL A 128 10.64 -7.78 9.14
N GLY A 129 10.54 -8.93 8.51
CA GLY A 129 9.62 -9.18 7.38
C GLY A 129 10.32 -9.77 6.16
N ALA A 130 9.59 -10.06 5.10
CA ALA A 130 8.14 -9.80 4.91
C ALA A 130 7.29 -10.68 5.83
N SER A 131 6.51 -10.04 6.71
CA SER A 131 5.73 -10.71 7.76
C SER A 131 4.26 -10.29 7.71
N VAL A 132 3.36 -11.16 8.17
CA VAL A 132 1.94 -10.82 8.33
C VAL A 132 1.72 -9.89 9.53
N LYS A 133 0.62 -9.13 9.53
CA LYS A 133 0.33 -8.18 10.62
C LYS A 133 0.29 -8.82 12.01
N SER A 134 -0.21 -10.05 12.12
CA SER A 134 -0.27 -10.77 13.40
C SER A 134 1.11 -11.04 14.01
N ALA A 135 2.11 -11.36 13.19
CA ALA A 135 3.50 -11.55 13.62
C ALA A 135 4.17 -10.23 14.06
N LEU A 136 3.78 -9.10 13.47
CA LEU A 136 4.33 -7.78 13.77
C LEU A 136 3.60 -7.07 14.92
N ALA A 137 2.35 -7.41 15.21
CA ALA A 137 1.54 -6.76 16.26
C ALA A 137 2.22 -6.76 17.65
N PRO A 138 2.87 -7.83 18.12
CA PRO A 138 3.51 -7.85 19.44
C PRO A 138 4.67 -6.85 19.63
N TYR A 139 5.24 -6.33 18.54
CA TYR A 139 6.28 -5.29 18.62
C TYR A 139 5.74 -3.97 19.20
N SER A 140 4.42 -3.73 19.12
CA SER A 140 3.76 -2.57 19.75
C SER A 140 3.78 -2.57 21.28
N LEU A 141 4.11 -3.70 21.92
CA LEU A 141 4.31 -3.79 23.37
C LEU A 141 5.54 -3.03 23.85
N PHE A 142 6.42 -2.67 22.93
CA PHE A 142 7.68 -1.99 23.22
C PHE A 142 7.64 -0.56 22.64
N ALA A 143 8.26 0.38 23.35
CA ALA A 143 8.36 1.78 22.88
C ALA A 143 9.36 1.91 21.72
N LEU A 144 9.01 1.37 20.57
CA LEU A 144 9.80 1.37 19.34
C LEU A 144 9.12 2.23 18.28
N ASN A 145 9.84 3.17 17.73
CA ASN A 145 9.43 3.83 16.49
C ASN A 145 9.61 2.86 15.33
N HIS A 146 8.67 2.75 14.42
CA HIS A 146 8.80 1.90 13.26
C HIS A 146 8.40 2.60 11.97
N ASN A 147 9.02 2.17 10.87
CA ASN A 147 8.64 2.51 9.51
C ASN A 147 8.40 1.23 8.72
N THR A 148 7.32 1.16 7.98
CA THR A 148 7.14 0.13 6.96
C THR A 148 8.00 0.49 5.76
N ILE A 149 9.01 -0.35 5.48
CA ILE A 149 9.96 -0.12 4.38
C ILE A 149 9.59 -0.88 3.10
N TRP A 150 8.67 -1.84 3.21
CA TRP A 150 8.05 -2.54 2.10
C TRP A 150 6.68 -3.04 2.49
N TYR A 151 5.73 -2.97 1.56
CA TYR A 151 4.33 -3.36 1.73
C TYR A 151 3.81 -4.06 0.48
N SER A 152 3.04 -5.12 0.66
CA SER A 152 2.32 -5.81 -0.39
C SER A 152 1.10 -6.55 0.18
N HIS A 153 0.35 -7.23 -0.69
CA HIS A 153 -0.64 -8.23 -0.28
C HIS A 153 -0.20 -9.62 -0.70
N THR A 154 -0.51 -10.61 0.13
CA THR A 154 -0.55 -12.02 -0.26
C THR A 154 -1.94 -12.34 -0.78
N TYR A 155 -2.03 -13.26 -1.72
CA TYR A 155 -3.28 -13.66 -2.36
C TYR A 155 -3.46 -15.16 -2.20
N GLN A 156 -4.62 -15.60 -1.67
CA GLN A 156 -4.87 -16.98 -1.30
C GLN A 156 -6.15 -17.50 -1.93
N THR A 157 -6.14 -18.78 -2.29
CA THR A 157 -7.32 -19.54 -2.70
C THR A 157 -7.55 -20.67 -1.70
N TRP A 158 -8.60 -20.54 -0.90
CA TRP A 158 -9.04 -21.60 0.01
C TRP A 158 -9.69 -22.71 -0.79
N LEU A 159 -9.01 -23.86 -0.90
CA LEU A 159 -9.33 -24.98 -1.77
C LEU A 159 -10.47 -25.83 -1.25
N LYS A 160 -10.59 -26.01 0.06
CA LYS A 160 -11.68 -26.79 0.71
C LYS A 160 -13.11 -26.30 0.39
N LYS A 161 -13.22 -25.10 -0.21
CA LYS A 161 -14.52 -24.59 -0.69
C LYS A 161 -15.00 -25.25 -1.97
N PHE A 162 -14.16 -26.05 -2.63
CA PHE A 162 -14.41 -26.59 -3.95
C PHE A 162 -14.25 -28.10 -3.95
N ALA A 163 -15.25 -28.80 -4.49
CA ALA A 163 -15.18 -30.25 -4.63
C ALA A 163 -14.22 -30.73 -5.73
N ASN A 164 -13.95 -29.83 -6.72
CA ASN A 164 -13.07 -30.15 -7.85
C ASN A 164 -12.70 -28.86 -8.61
N GLY A 165 -11.74 -28.97 -9.56
CA GLY A 165 -11.29 -27.86 -10.36
C GLY A 165 -12.37 -27.20 -11.23
N LYS A 166 -13.40 -27.94 -11.68
CA LYS A 166 -14.52 -27.36 -12.44
C LYS A 166 -15.35 -26.43 -11.58
N GLN A 167 -15.60 -26.78 -10.32
CA GLN A 167 -16.31 -25.92 -9.38
C GLN A 167 -15.49 -24.65 -9.06
N TYR A 168 -14.18 -24.80 -8.87
CA TYR A 168 -13.29 -23.65 -8.72
C TYR A 168 -13.35 -22.74 -9.96
N LEU A 169 -13.22 -23.28 -11.17
CA LEU A 169 -13.32 -22.50 -12.41
C LEU A 169 -14.67 -21.77 -12.49
N ALA A 170 -15.77 -22.43 -12.13
CA ALA A 170 -17.10 -21.81 -12.12
C ALA A 170 -17.23 -20.63 -11.16
N SER A 171 -16.46 -20.60 -10.06
CA SER A 171 -16.45 -19.52 -9.07
C SER A 171 -15.73 -18.25 -9.57
N LEU A 172 -14.86 -18.36 -10.56
CA LEU A 172 -14.10 -17.24 -11.10
C LEU A 172 -15.00 -16.29 -11.91
N SER A 173 -14.53 -15.05 -12.15
CA SER A 173 -15.24 -14.08 -12.97
C SER A 173 -15.50 -14.61 -14.40
N ARG A 174 -16.58 -14.16 -15.05
CA ARG A 174 -16.91 -14.55 -16.44
C ARG A 174 -15.74 -14.35 -17.39
N ASN A 175 -15.03 -13.22 -17.25
CA ASN A 175 -13.88 -12.90 -18.10
C ASN A 175 -12.70 -13.85 -17.85
N THR A 176 -12.37 -14.14 -16.59
CA THR A 176 -11.28 -15.05 -16.23
C THR A 176 -11.55 -16.46 -16.75
N ARG A 177 -12.79 -16.97 -16.55
CA ARG A 177 -13.21 -18.26 -17.10
C ARG A 177 -13.11 -18.32 -18.63
N TYR A 178 -13.55 -17.26 -19.30
CA TYR A 178 -13.47 -17.17 -20.75
C TYR A 178 -12.01 -17.22 -21.23
N GLN A 179 -11.12 -16.48 -20.59
CA GLN A 179 -9.69 -16.45 -20.94
C GLN A 179 -9.02 -17.81 -20.71
N ILE A 180 -9.31 -18.50 -19.61
CA ILE A 180 -8.78 -19.84 -19.33
C ILE A 180 -9.28 -20.84 -20.38
N ASN A 181 -10.60 -20.93 -20.60
CA ASN A 181 -11.18 -21.88 -21.53
C ASN A 181 -10.76 -21.62 -23.00
N ARG A 182 -10.63 -20.35 -23.38
CA ARG A 182 -10.11 -19.99 -24.70
C ARG A 182 -8.67 -20.44 -24.85
N SER A 183 -7.82 -20.14 -23.86
CA SER A 183 -6.40 -20.50 -23.91
C SER A 183 -6.20 -22.01 -23.95
N ILE A 184 -6.97 -22.79 -23.18
CA ILE A 184 -6.97 -24.26 -23.20
C ILE A 184 -7.27 -24.74 -24.61
N ARG A 185 -8.36 -24.29 -25.24
CA ARG A 185 -8.71 -24.70 -26.62
C ARG A 185 -7.66 -24.34 -27.66
N GLU A 186 -6.97 -23.22 -27.50
CA GLU A 186 -5.88 -22.83 -28.39
C GLU A 186 -4.66 -23.76 -28.21
N TYR A 187 -4.30 -24.11 -26.97
CA TYR A 187 -3.21 -25.04 -26.69
C TYR A 187 -3.54 -26.48 -27.15
N GLU A 188 -4.78 -26.95 -26.99
CA GLU A 188 -5.20 -28.28 -27.42
C GLU A 188 -5.03 -28.53 -28.92
N LYS A 189 -4.91 -27.47 -29.74
CA LYS A 189 -4.57 -27.61 -31.17
C LYS A 189 -3.17 -28.17 -31.42
N TYR A 190 -2.26 -28.08 -30.41
CA TYR A 190 -0.90 -28.62 -30.47
C TYR A 190 -0.77 -30.00 -29.85
N GLY A 191 -1.83 -30.51 -29.24
CA GLY A 191 -1.92 -31.81 -28.58
C GLY A 191 -2.55 -31.71 -27.21
N ALA A 192 -2.77 -32.88 -26.59
CA ALA A 192 -3.34 -32.93 -25.26
C ALA A 192 -2.50 -32.11 -24.25
N ILE A 193 -3.19 -31.34 -23.39
CA ILE A 193 -2.52 -30.64 -22.30
C ILE A 193 -2.12 -31.66 -21.24
N LYS A 194 -0.82 -31.66 -20.88
CA LYS A 194 -0.26 -32.49 -19.80
C LYS A 194 0.20 -31.61 -18.66
N PHE A 195 -0.12 -32.03 -17.45
CA PHE A 195 0.33 -31.43 -16.20
C PHE A 195 1.22 -32.46 -15.49
N ASN A 196 2.51 -32.18 -15.45
CA ASN A 196 3.49 -33.11 -14.89
C ASN A 196 4.19 -32.48 -13.68
N ILE A 197 4.35 -33.25 -12.62
CA ILE A 197 5.19 -32.93 -11.46
C ILE A 197 6.47 -33.74 -11.62
N ALA A 198 7.63 -33.16 -11.36
CA ALA A 198 8.92 -33.84 -11.43
C ALA A 198 8.92 -35.10 -10.58
N ALA A 199 9.37 -36.22 -11.15
CA ALA A 199 9.41 -37.51 -10.48
C ALA A 199 10.72 -37.74 -9.72
N SER A 200 11.74 -36.93 -9.95
CA SER A 200 13.04 -37.06 -9.27
C SER A 200 13.66 -35.67 -9.01
N SER A 201 14.57 -35.63 -8.04
CA SER A 201 15.34 -34.41 -7.74
C SER A 201 16.14 -33.92 -8.96
N GLN A 202 16.65 -34.84 -9.78
CA GLN A 202 17.36 -34.45 -11.01
C GLN A 202 16.41 -33.82 -12.04
N GLU A 203 15.25 -34.41 -12.28
CA GLU A 203 14.25 -33.84 -13.17
C GLU A 203 13.76 -32.46 -12.69
N ALA A 204 13.59 -32.30 -11.37
CA ALA A 204 13.27 -31.01 -10.78
C ALA A 204 14.37 -29.95 -11.03
N LEU A 205 15.64 -30.33 -10.92
CA LEU A 205 16.77 -29.48 -11.25
C LEU A 205 16.80 -29.13 -12.76
N ASP A 206 16.57 -30.10 -13.61
CA ASP A 206 16.55 -29.88 -15.06
C ASP A 206 15.44 -28.88 -15.44
N TRP A 207 14.23 -29.04 -14.88
CA TRP A 207 13.12 -28.09 -15.11
C TRP A 207 13.37 -26.70 -14.51
N PHE A 208 14.07 -26.63 -13.38
CA PHE A 208 14.50 -25.35 -12.84
C PHE A 208 15.44 -24.61 -13.80
N GLU A 209 16.40 -25.33 -14.42
CA GLU A 209 17.31 -24.76 -15.44
C GLU A 209 16.59 -24.42 -16.75
N GLU A 210 15.70 -25.31 -17.23
CA GLU A 210 14.88 -25.07 -18.42
C GLU A 210 13.98 -23.82 -18.28
N ALA A 211 13.53 -23.52 -17.07
CA ALA A 211 12.69 -22.36 -16.76
C ALA A 211 13.46 -21.02 -16.89
N ALA A 212 14.78 -21.03 -16.69
CA ALA A 212 15.61 -19.83 -16.60
C ALA A 212 15.48 -18.88 -17.80
N PRO A 213 15.65 -19.30 -19.07
CA PRO A 213 15.57 -18.39 -20.21
C PRO A 213 14.20 -17.73 -20.35
N HIS A 214 13.12 -18.44 -20.04
CA HIS A 214 11.76 -17.90 -20.10
C HIS A 214 11.47 -16.89 -18.99
N HIS A 215 12.01 -17.14 -17.80
CA HIS A 215 11.91 -16.21 -16.68
C HIS A 215 12.75 -14.95 -16.92
N ILE A 216 14.00 -15.11 -17.41
CA ILE A 216 14.87 -13.99 -17.75
C ILE A 216 14.20 -13.12 -18.81
N ALA A 217 13.74 -13.71 -19.92
CA ALA A 217 13.07 -12.97 -21.01
C ALA A 217 11.83 -12.17 -20.54
N ARG A 218 11.15 -12.64 -19.50
CA ARG A 218 9.99 -11.95 -18.93
C ARG A 218 10.34 -10.78 -18.03
N TRP A 219 11.45 -10.88 -17.28
CA TRP A 219 11.77 -9.97 -16.19
C TRP A 219 12.98 -9.07 -16.43
N GLN A 220 13.81 -9.32 -17.49
CA GLN A 220 15.05 -8.59 -17.75
C GLN A 220 14.86 -7.08 -17.88
N ASP A 221 13.72 -6.64 -18.44
CA ASP A 221 13.42 -5.22 -18.68
C ASP A 221 12.59 -4.59 -17.55
N THR A 222 12.51 -5.23 -16.39
CA THR A 222 11.81 -4.73 -15.21
C THR A 222 12.79 -4.29 -14.13
N ASP A 223 12.38 -3.35 -13.27
CA ASP A 223 13.21 -2.87 -12.14
C ASP A 223 13.59 -3.97 -11.15
N VAL A 224 12.81 -5.04 -11.08
CA VAL A 224 13.06 -6.19 -10.17
C VAL A 224 14.08 -7.15 -10.75
N GLY A 225 14.14 -7.28 -12.07
CA GLY A 225 14.97 -8.24 -12.76
C GLY A 225 14.58 -9.70 -12.53
N SER A 226 15.35 -10.62 -13.09
CA SER A 226 15.17 -12.06 -12.87
C SER A 226 16.14 -12.58 -11.81
N GLY A 227 15.67 -13.36 -10.84
CA GLY A 227 16.53 -14.05 -9.88
C GLY A 227 17.57 -14.95 -10.56
N TYR A 228 17.27 -15.52 -11.70
CA TYR A 228 18.21 -16.37 -12.45
C TYR A 228 19.45 -15.64 -12.97
N THR A 229 19.46 -14.32 -13.00
CA THR A 229 20.67 -13.54 -13.34
C THR A 229 21.62 -13.36 -12.15
N ASN A 230 21.20 -13.76 -10.94
CA ASN A 230 22.01 -13.71 -9.73
C ASN A 230 22.54 -15.12 -9.39
N PRO A 231 23.88 -15.35 -9.44
CA PRO A 231 24.48 -16.64 -9.10
C PRO A 231 24.12 -17.17 -7.71
N GLU A 232 23.96 -16.28 -6.72
CA GLU A 232 23.56 -16.66 -5.35
C GLU A 232 22.14 -17.23 -5.32
N PHE A 233 21.22 -16.64 -6.07
CA PHE A 233 19.87 -17.16 -6.21
C PHE A 233 19.85 -18.56 -6.83
N VAL A 234 20.58 -18.75 -7.94
CA VAL A 234 20.66 -20.05 -8.62
C VAL A 234 21.31 -21.10 -7.72
N SER A 235 22.44 -20.76 -7.08
CA SER A 235 23.16 -21.65 -6.16
C SER A 235 22.30 -22.06 -4.96
N PHE A 236 21.57 -21.12 -4.38
CA PHE A 236 20.61 -21.37 -3.30
C PHE A 236 19.54 -22.37 -3.73
N HIS A 237 18.85 -22.11 -4.85
CA HIS A 237 17.77 -23.00 -5.29
C HIS A 237 18.23 -24.39 -5.71
N ARG A 238 19.42 -24.50 -6.31
CA ARG A 238 20.03 -25.81 -6.59
C ARG A 238 20.26 -26.63 -5.32
N ARG A 239 20.75 -26.00 -4.24
CA ARG A 239 20.91 -26.68 -2.94
C ARG A 239 19.56 -27.05 -2.35
N LEU A 240 18.62 -26.11 -2.34
CA LEU A 240 17.29 -26.34 -1.79
C LEU A 240 16.53 -27.45 -2.50
N ILE A 241 16.54 -27.47 -3.84
CA ILE A 241 15.87 -28.53 -4.62
C ILE A 241 16.44 -29.91 -4.26
N LYS A 242 17.77 -30.06 -4.18
CA LYS A 242 18.41 -31.31 -3.80
C LYS A 242 17.99 -31.81 -2.42
N GLN A 243 17.78 -30.94 -1.47
CA GLN A 243 17.45 -31.29 -0.08
C GLN A 243 15.94 -31.46 0.11
N ALA A 244 15.13 -30.49 -0.34
CA ALA A 244 13.72 -30.41 -0.05
C ALA A 244 12.84 -31.32 -0.92
N PHE A 245 13.30 -31.71 -2.12
CA PHE A 245 12.55 -32.57 -3.03
C PHE A 245 12.25 -33.94 -2.42
N THR A 246 13.26 -34.60 -1.85
CA THR A 246 13.13 -35.92 -1.23
C THR A 246 12.23 -35.92 0.01
N GLN A 247 12.05 -34.76 0.62
CA GLN A 247 11.15 -34.56 1.77
C GLN A 247 9.74 -34.15 1.37
N ASN A 248 9.45 -34.13 0.06
CA ASN A 248 8.15 -33.72 -0.47
C ASN A 248 7.72 -32.28 -0.06
N GLU A 249 8.71 -31.40 0.13
CA GLU A 249 8.47 -29.99 0.52
C GLU A 249 8.33 -29.03 -0.66
N ILE A 250 8.63 -29.50 -1.87
CA ILE A 250 8.56 -28.72 -3.10
C ILE A 250 7.96 -29.52 -4.25
N ASP A 251 7.35 -28.81 -5.19
CA ASP A 251 6.95 -29.34 -6.49
C ASP A 251 7.49 -28.45 -7.60
N LEU A 252 8.23 -29.05 -8.53
CA LEU A 252 8.53 -28.47 -9.85
C LEU A 252 7.50 -29.05 -10.83
N ILE A 253 6.80 -28.17 -11.53
CA ILE A 253 5.69 -28.51 -12.41
C ILE A 253 6.00 -28.03 -13.82
N LYS A 254 5.78 -28.90 -14.82
CA LYS A 254 5.87 -28.60 -16.23
C LYS A 254 4.53 -28.83 -16.90
N VAL A 255 4.01 -27.79 -17.56
CA VAL A 255 2.75 -27.85 -18.30
C VAL A 255 3.05 -27.78 -19.79
N THR A 256 2.55 -28.74 -20.57
CA THR A 256 2.76 -28.83 -22.00
C THR A 256 1.46 -29.07 -22.77
N ALA A 257 1.47 -28.81 -24.08
CA ALA A 257 0.44 -29.20 -25.04
C ALA A 257 1.11 -29.90 -26.23
N GLY A 258 1.02 -31.22 -26.30
CA GLY A 258 1.90 -32.02 -27.14
C GLY A 258 3.37 -31.77 -26.78
N GLU A 259 4.19 -31.40 -27.77
CA GLU A 259 5.60 -31.05 -27.55
C GLU A 259 5.80 -29.58 -27.14
N LYS A 260 4.75 -28.77 -27.15
CA LYS A 260 4.84 -27.34 -26.84
C LYS A 260 4.79 -27.11 -25.33
N ILE A 261 5.83 -26.43 -24.81
CA ILE A 261 5.87 -26.03 -23.41
C ILE A 261 4.97 -24.81 -23.20
N ILE A 262 4.13 -24.83 -22.18
CA ILE A 262 3.25 -23.72 -21.76
C ILE A 262 3.90 -22.94 -20.62
N SER A 263 4.37 -23.64 -19.58
CA SER A 263 4.99 -23.01 -18.42
C SER A 263 5.69 -24.00 -17.50
N TYR A 264 6.55 -23.45 -16.65
CA TYR A 264 7.07 -24.10 -15.44
C TYR A 264 6.55 -23.37 -14.22
N LEU A 265 6.26 -24.13 -13.13
CA LEU A 265 5.94 -23.57 -11.83
C LEU A 265 6.81 -24.25 -10.77
N TYR A 266 7.18 -23.47 -9.76
CA TYR A 266 7.93 -23.92 -8.61
C TYR A 266 7.15 -23.55 -7.35
N ASN A 267 6.68 -24.54 -6.62
CA ASN A 267 5.85 -24.40 -5.44
C ASN A 267 6.55 -24.99 -4.22
N PHE A 268 6.35 -24.35 -3.05
CA PHE A 268 6.68 -24.93 -1.77
C PHE A 268 5.45 -25.53 -1.11
N LYS A 269 5.65 -26.53 -0.25
CA LYS A 269 4.57 -27.17 0.51
C LYS A 269 4.94 -27.16 1.99
N ALA A 270 4.02 -26.66 2.81
CA ALA A 270 4.13 -26.77 4.26
C ALA A 270 2.73 -26.97 4.84
N ASN A 271 2.60 -27.95 5.73
CA ASN A 271 1.30 -28.39 6.23
C ASN A 271 0.36 -28.70 5.05
N ASP A 272 -0.88 -28.23 5.09
CA ASP A 272 -1.85 -28.39 4.01
C ASP A 272 -1.89 -27.23 3.03
N THR A 273 -0.88 -26.36 3.03
CA THR A 273 -0.79 -25.17 2.18
C THR A 273 0.30 -25.32 1.13
N VAL A 274 -0.01 -24.90 -0.08
CA VAL A 274 0.91 -24.81 -1.20
C VAL A 274 1.21 -23.35 -1.48
N TYR A 275 2.48 -22.99 -1.54
CA TYR A 275 2.97 -21.64 -1.75
C TYR A 275 3.59 -21.52 -3.14
N PHE A 276 2.99 -20.71 -3.98
CA PHE A 276 3.50 -20.45 -5.33
C PHE A 276 4.67 -19.48 -5.27
N TYR A 277 5.87 -19.98 -5.53
CA TYR A 277 7.09 -19.18 -5.42
C TYR A 277 7.50 -18.53 -6.75
N LEU A 278 7.52 -19.32 -7.84
CA LEU A 278 8.03 -18.85 -9.14
C LEU A 278 7.28 -19.50 -10.29
N SER A 279 7.10 -18.76 -11.39
CA SER A 279 6.70 -19.33 -12.69
C SER A 279 7.53 -18.77 -13.83
N ALA A 280 7.80 -19.62 -14.80
CA ALA A 280 8.34 -19.26 -16.10
C ALA A 280 7.34 -19.63 -17.19
N ASN A 281 6.59 -18.60 -17.65
CA ASN A 281 5.59 -18.76 -18.68
C ASN A 281 6.22 -18.60 -20.07
N VAL A 282 5.91 -19.49 -21.00
CA VAL A 282 6.38 -19.39 -22.38
C VAL A 282 5.39 -18.55 -23.18
N TYR A 283 5.84 -17.39 -23.63
CA TYR A 283 5.05 -16.48 -24.46
C TYR A 283 5.42 -16.67 -25.93
N ASP A 284 4.45 -17.10 -26.73
CA ASP A 284 4.58 -17.27 -28.17
C ASP A 284 3.81 -16.17 -28.90
N GLN A 285 4.48 -15.42 -29.76
CA GLN A 285 3.86 -14.32 -30.53
C GLN A 285 2.72 -14.83 -31.43
N SER A 286 2.81 -16.05 -31.95
CA SER A 286 1.75 -16.67 -32.74
C SER A 286 0.49 -16.96 -31.91
N LEU A 287 0.61 -17.02 -30.59
CA LEU A 287 -0.43 -17.27 -29.61
C LEU A 287 -0.70 -16.06 -28.70
N ALA A 288 -0.57 -14.84 -29.22
CA ALA A 288 -0.64 -13.58 -28.48
C ALA A 288 -1.90 -13.42 -27.58
N HIS A 289 -2.97 -14.18 -27.89
CA HIS A 289 -4.23 -14.15 -27.13
C HIS A 289 -4.32 -15.19 -26.02
N THR A 290 -3.36 -16.10 -25.92
CA THR A 290 -3.34 -17.10 -24.84
C THR A 290 -2.82 -16.50 -23.54
N LYS A 291 -3.19 -17.14 -22.44
CA LYS A 291 -2.79 -16.75 -21.08
C LYS A 291 -2.15 -17.94 -20.36
N PRO A 292 -0.86 -18.24 -20.66
CA PRO A 292 -0.19 -19.42 -20.11
C PRO A 292 -0.26 -19.49 -18.59
N GLY A 293 0.00 -18.38 -17.89
CA GLY A 293 -0.07 -18.35 -16.44
C GLY A 293 -1.46 -18.65 -15.86
N LEU A 294 -2.56 -18.18 -16.49
CA LEU A 294 -3.91 -18.51 -16.03
C LEU A 294 -4.23 -19.99 -16.19
N VAL A 295 -3.83 -20.60 -17.33
CA VAL A 295 -4.04 -22.03 -17.58
C VAL A 295 -3.27 -22.86 -16.56
N SER A 296 -1.99 -22.56 -16.38
CA SER A 296 -1.11 -23.33 -15.50
C SER A 296 -1.56 -23.25 -14.03
N HIS A 297 -1.91 -22.06 -13.54
CA HIS A 297 -2.46 -21.93 -12.18
C HIS A 297 -3.80 -22.63 -12.02
N TYR A 298 -4.69 -22.59 -13.03
CA TYR A 298 -5.96 -23.33 -12.97
C TYR A 298 -5.73 -24.84 -12.86
N LEU A 299 -4.80 -25.40 -13.65
CA LEU A 299 -4.46 -26.82 -13.59
C LEU A 299 -3.80 -27.18 -12.25
N THR A 300 -2.89 -26.35 -11.78
CA THR A 300 -2.20 -26.54 -10.49
C THR A 300 -3.19 -26.50 -9.31
N ILE A 301 -4.09 -25.53 -9.28
CA ILE A 301 -5.13 -25.45 -8.26
C ILE A 301 -6.07 -26.65 -8.34
N SER A 302 -6.45 -27.07 -9.55
CA SER A 302 -7.31 -28.25 -9.75
C SER A 302 -6.65 -29.53 -9.23
N HIS A 303 -5.34 -29.68 -9.44
CA HIS A 303 -4.56 -30.80 -8.93
C HIS A 303 -4.56 -30.81 -7.38
N TYR A 304 -4.23 -29.66 -6.74
CA TYR A 304 -4.17 -29.60 -5.28
C TYR A 304 -5.54 -29.67 -4.59
N ILE A 305 -6.65 -29.32 -5.28
CA ILE A 305 -8.00 -29.64 -4.81
C ILE A 305 -8.20 -31.14 -4.78
N ALA A 306 -7.78 -31.86 -5.82
CA ALA A 306 -7.89 -33.32 -5.88
C ALA A 306 -7.01 -34.02 -4.83
N GLU A 307 -5.86 -33.47 -4.47
CA GLU A 307 -5.01 -33.93 -3.37
C GLU A 307 -5.53 -33.56 -1.97
N GLY A 308 -6.63 -32.81 -1.87
CA GLY A 308 -7.23 -32.44 -0.59
C GLY A 308 -6.49 -31.32 0.16
N LYS A 309 -5.60 -30.57 -0.49
CA LYS A 309 -4.92 -29.42 0.12
C LYS A 309 -5.92 -28.35 0.55
N THR A 310 -5.55 -27.60 1.58
CA THR A 310 -6.43 -26.58 2.18
C THR A 310 -6.33 -25.24 1.46
N CYS A 311 -5.13 -24.84 1.08
CA CYS A 311 -4.86 -23.50 0.56
C CYS A 311 -3.82 -23.54 -0.55
N TYR A 312 -4.06 -22.72 -1.60
CA TYR A 312 -3.06 -22.34 -2.58
C TYR A 312 -2.75 -20.86 -2.41
N ASP A 313 -1.55 -20.55 -1.96
CA ASP A 313 -1.08 -19.21 -1.66
C ASP A 313 -0.20 -18.69 -2.79
N PHE A 314 -0.64 -17.64 -3.46
CA PHE A 314 0.12 -16.96 -4.52
C PHE A 314 1.26 -16.10 -3.98
N MET A 315 1.41 -16.03 -2.66
CA MET A 315 2.39 -15.20 -1.98
C MET A 315 2.24 -13.69 -2.27
N GLY A 316 3.20 -12.89 -1.86
CA GLY A 316 3.19 -11.44 -2.04
C GLY A 316 3.36 -11.00 -3.49
N GLY A 317 3.04 -9.74 -3.73
CA GLY A 317 3.17 -9.11 -5.03
C GLY A 317 1.84 -8.79 -5.70
N GLU A 318 1.70 -7.52 -6.08
CA GLU A 318 0.50 -6.99 -6.71
C GLU A 318 0.42 -7.39 -8.18
N SER A 319 -0.52 -8.25 -8.53
CA SER A 319 -0.78 -8.60 -9.92
C SER A 319 -2.24 -8.93 -10.17
N GLN A 320 -2.72 -8.59 -11.39
CA GLN A 320 -4.11 -8.81 -11.78
C GLN A 320 -4.48 -10.30 -11.76
N TYR A 321 -3.57 -11.19 -12.18
CA TYR A 321 -3.88 -12.62 -12.20
C TYR A 321 -4.05 -13.19 -10.79
N LYS A 322 -3.21 -12.80 -9.82
CA LYS A 322 -3.34 -13.21 -8.41
C LYS A 322 -4.71 -12.83 -7.86
N ARG A 323 -5.14 -11.56 -8.08
CA ARG A 323 -6.47 -11.10 -7.67
C ARG A 323 -7.61 -11.87 -8.36
N SER A 324 -7.44 -12.20 -9.65
CA SER A 324 -8.50 -12.86 -10.43
C SER A 324 -8.66 -14.34 -10.10
N LEU A 325 -7.65 -14.99 -9.53
CA LEU A 325 -7.62 -16.40 -9.17
C LEU A 325 -7.79 -16.64 -7.66
N SER A 326 -7.60 -15.63 -6.81
CA SER A 326 -7.71 -15.75 -5.36
C SER A 326 -9.12 -15.41 -4.85
N ASN A 327 -9.42 -15.88 -3.64
CA ASN A 327 -10.66 -15.55 -2.93
C ASN A 327 -10.41 -14.89 -1.56
N GLN A 328 -9.15 -14.65 -1.21
CA GLN A 328 -8.72 -13.93 -0.01
C GLN A 328 -7.42 -13.17 -0.30
N CYS A 329 -7.23 -12.04 0.37
CA CYS A 329 -5.95 -11.32 0.40
C CYS A 329 -5.68 -10.81 1.81
N SER A 330 -4.39 -10.70 2.14
CA SER A 330 -3.93 -10.19 3.45
C SER A 330 -2.66 -9.37 3.28
N PRO A 331 -2.47 -8.32 4.07
CA PRO A 331 -1.26 -7.52 4.00
C PRO A 331 -0.04 -8.25 4.53
N ILE A 332 1.10 -8.02 3.87
CA ILE A 332 2.42 -8.49 4.26
C ILE A 332 3.42 -7.31 4.21
N LEU A 333 4.27 -7.18 5.22
CA LEU A 333 5.07 -5.98 5.44
C LEU A 333 6.50 -6.31 5.83
N ILE A 334 7.42 -5.40 5.49
CA ILE A 334 8.75 -5.32 6.13
C ILE A 334 8.80 -4.04 6.94
N ASN A 335 9.01 -4.18 8.24
CA ASN A 335 9.15 -3.07 9.16
C ASN A 335 10.60 -2.88 9.61
N SER A 336 11.03 -1.63 9.71
CA SER A 336 12.25 -1.22 10.39
C SER A 336 11.87 -0.60 11.73
N TYR A 337 12.23 -1.24 12.83
CA TYR A 337 12.04 -0.75 14.20
C TYR A 337 13.28 0.00 14.66
N LYS A 338 13.08 1.15 15.34
CA LYS A 338 14.16 2.02 15.85
C LYS A 338 13.98 2.22 17.34
N ARG A 339 15.09 2.13 18.08
CA ARG A 339 15.08 2.48 19.51
C ARG A 339 15.12 3.98 19.70
N GLU A 340 14.37 4.47 20.67
CA GLU A 340 14.66 5.77 21.28
C GLU A 340 15.85 5.64 22.24
N CYS A 341 17.06 5.89 21.76
CA CYS A 341 18.22 6.04 22.66
C CYS A 341 18.57 7.53 22.81
N LEU A 342 19.24 7.88 23.91
CA LEU A 342 19.76 9.24 24.13
C LEU A 342 20.59 9.76 22.94
N LYS A 343 21.22 8.87 22.21
CA LYS A 343 22.01 9.18 21.01
C LYS A 343 21.12 9.45 19.80
N THR A 344 20.01 8.72 19.62
CA THR A 344 18.98 9.06 18.62
C THR A 344 18.21 10.33 19.01
N LYS A 345 17.94 10.54 20.32
CA LYS A 345 17.44 11.83 20.83
C LYS A 345 18.46 12.96 20.58
N LEU A 346 19.75 12.69 20.74
CA LEU A 346 20.82 13.65 20.45
C LEU A 346 21.05 13.82 18.93
N GLU A 347 20.98 12.75 18.14
CA GLU A 347 21.02 12.84 16.66
C GLU A 347 19.77 13.50 16.10
N HIS A 348 18.58 13.24 16.65
CA HIS A 348 17.37 14.01 16.38
C HIS A 348 17.53 15.46 16.83
N ARG A 349 18.08 15.71 18.04
CA ARG A 349 18.43 17.06 18.48
C ARG A 349 19.53 17.69 17.63
N LEU A 350 20.58 16.94 17.24
CA LEU A 350 21.65 17.45 16.38
C LEU A 350 21.21 17.62 14.91
N ARG A 351 20.31 16.77 14.39
CA ARG A 351 19.64 17.01 13.11
C ARG A 351 18.66 18.17 13.22
N PHE A 352 17.90 18.22 14.29
CA PHE A 352 17.05 19.35 14.66
C PHE A 352 17.91 20.60 14.87
N LEU A 353 19.04 20.55 15.58
CA LEU A 353 19.99 21.65 15.72
C LEU A 353 20.70 21.96 14.37
N LYS A 354 21.13 20.99 13.57
CA LYS A 354 21.64 21.26 12.21
C LYS A 354 20.57 21.81 11.28
N HIS A 355 19.34 21.40 11.43
CA HIS A 355 18.21 22.01 10.74
C HIS A 355 17.93 23.39 11.35
N GLN A 356 17.95 23.53 12.67
CA GLN A 356 17.91 24.84 13.36
C GLN A 356 19.14 25.71 13.03
N PHE A 357 20.37 25.18 12.97
CA PHE A 357 21.54 25.98 12.56
C PHE A 357 21.53 26.35 11.06
N LYS A 358 20.86 25.60 10.20
CA LYS A 358 20.50 26.05 8.84
C LYS A 358 19.30 27.00 8.81
N THR A 359 18.39 26.90 9.78
CA THR A 359 17.19 27.75 9.93
C THR A 359 17.31 28.77 11.06
N SER A 360 18.20 28.61 12.04
CA SER A 360 18.36 29.51 13.20
C SER A 360 19.11 30.84 12.91
N ARG A 361 19.17 31.22 11.63
CA ARG A 361 19.18 32.64 11.33
C ARG A 361 17.81 33.28 11.15
N SER A 362 16.71 32.55 11.45
CA SER A 362 15.35 33.09 11.52
C SER A 362 14.55 32.41 12.64
N LYS A 363 14.03 33.21 13.55
CA LYS A 363 13.27 32.91 14.77
C LYS A 363 12.10 31.91 14.53
N GLU A 364 11.83 31.00 15.47
CA GLU A 364 10.78 29.94 15.47
C GLU A 364 9.33 30.40 15.23
N SER A 365 9.07 31.70 15.20
CA SER A 365 7.74 32.26 14.87
C SER A 365 7.52 32.56 13.39
N THR A 366 8.35 32.02 12.47
CA THR A 366 8.46 32.54 11.08
C THR A 366 8.26 31.50 9.98
N ILE A 367 7.96 30.22 10.26
CA ILE A 367 7.84 29.19 9.19
C ILE A 367 6.67 29.49 8.25
N LEU A 368 5.56 29.96 8.79
CA LEU A 368 4.35 30.33 8.03
C LEU A 368 4.12 31.84 7.99
N LYS A 369 5.10 32.66 8.41
CA LYS A 369 4.98 34.10 8.36
C LYS A 369 4.71 34.55 6.92
N ASP A 370 3.73 35.44 6.78
CA ASP A 370 3.28 35.95 5.49
C ASP A 370 2.78 34.88 4.53
N THR A 371 2.35 33.69 5.06
CA THR A 371 1.67 32.64 4.29
C THR A 371 0.18 32.92 4.32
N GLN A 372 -0.41 33.03 3.13
CA GLN A 372 -1.84 33.16 2.94
C GLN A 372 -2.41 31.84 2.49
N LEU A 373 -3.50 31.40 3.12
CA LEU A 373 -4.17 30.13 2.81
C LEU A 373 -5.61 30.40 2.42
N ILE A 374 -6.15 29.52 1.54
CA ILE A 374 -7.59 29.40 1.32
C ILE A 374 -8.02 28.02 1.82
N ILE A 375 -9.01 28.00 2.71
CA ILE A 375 -9.58 26.78 3.30
C ILE A 375 -11.00 26.64 2.78
N THR A 376 -11.31 25.47 2.21
CA THR A 376 -12.64 25.18 1.66
C THR A 376 -13.37 24.10 2.46
N GLY A 377 -14.68 24.23 2.56
CA GLY A 377 -15.48 23.29 3.33
C GLY A 377 -16.95 23.71 3.42
N GLY A 378 -17.55 23.47 4.57
CA GLY A 378 -18.93 23.87 4.85
C GLY A 378 -19.34 23.72 6.31
N SER A 379 -20.49 24.30 6.65
CA SER A 379 -21.09 24.23 7.97
C SER A 379 -22.24 23.24 8.04
N LEU A 380 -22.34 22.53 9.18
CA LEU A 380 -23.44 21.61 9.48
C LEU A 380 -24.74 22.37 9.70
N ASN A 381 -25.85 21.80 9.23
CA ASN A 381 -27.16 22.27 9.56
C ASN A 381 -27.54 21.83 10.98
N PRO A 382 -27.66 22.77 11.95
CA PRO A 382 -28.01 22.40 13.33
C PRO A 382 -29.37 21.70 13.43
N ALA A 383 -30.32 22.02 12.50
CA ALA A 383 -31.67 21.47 12.50
C ALA A 383 -31.78 20.11 11.80
N ALA A 384 -30.81 19.73 10.98
CA ALA A 384 -30.84 18.49 10.18
C ALA A 384 -29.46 17.84 10.05
N PRO A 385 -28.74 17.49 11.14
CA PRO A 385 -27.49 16.75 11.04
C PRO A 385 -27.77 15.33 10.49
N PRO A 386 -26.88 14.79 9.63
CA PRO A 386 -25.51 15.24 9.35
C PRO A 386 -25.34 16.05 8.05
N GLN A 387 -26.33 16.80 7.62
CA GLN A 387 -26.28 17.59 6.39
C GLN A 387 -25.51 18.90 6.56
N TYR A 388 -24.73 19.27 5.54
CA TYR A 388 -24.12 20.60 5.42
C TYR A 388 -25.09 21.49 4.64
N HIS A 389 -25.29 22.72 5.13
CA HIS A 389 -26.29 23.65 4.58
C HIS A 389 -25.66 24.86 3.89
N GLN A 390 -24.36 25.05 4.02
CA GLN A 390 -23.68 26.19 3.44
C GLN A 390 -22.24 25.80 3.07
N ALA A 391 -21.83 26.08 1.83
CA ALA A 391 -20.46 25.97 1.36
C ALA A 391 -19.67 27.21 1.80
N ILE A 392 -18.45 27.01 2.30
CA ILE A 392 -17.60 28.06 2.86
C ILE A 392 -16.22 27.97 2.22
N ALA A 393 -15.70 29.12 1.74
CA ALA A 393 -14.30 29.31 1.41
C ALA A 393 -13.77 30.50 2.21
N VAL A 394 -12.71 30.32 2.98
CA VAL A 394 -12.14 31.33 3.85
C VAL A 394 -10.69 31.57 3.45
N LYS A 395 -10.34 32.84 3.23
CA LYS A 395 -8.97 33.29 3.02
C LYS A 395 -8.40 33.76 4.37
N VAL A 396 -7.28 33.18 4.78
CA VAL A 396 -6.65 33.45 6.07
C VAL A 396 -5.16 33.78 5.89
N ASP A 397 -4.65 34.66 6.72
CA ASP A 397 -3.22 34.86 6.91
C ASP A 397 -2.75 34.16 8.19
N VAL A 398 -1.50 33.71 8.20
CA VAL A 398 -0.84 33.27 9.42
C VAL A 398 -0.04 34.44 9.97
N ASP A 399 -0.42 34.97 11.14
CA ASP A 399 0.26 36.10 11.77
C ASP A 399 1.62 35.71 12.39
N ILE A 400 2.36 36.73 12.88
CA ILE A 400 3.69 36.54 13.50
C ILE A 400 3.63 35.68 14.80
N SER A 401 2.45 35.55 15.40
CA SER A 401 2.23 34.69 16.58
C SER A 401 1.77 33.29 16.19
N GLY A 402 1.66 33.02 14.89
CA GLY A 402 1.17 31.74 14.36
C GLY A 402 -0.35 31.57 14.45
N ARG A 403 -1.15 32.62 14.59
CA ARG A 403 -2.62 32.55 14.60
C ARG A 403 -3.16 32.70 13.19
N LEU A 404 -4.29 32.03 12.90
CA LEU A 404 -5.03 32.24 11.66
C LEU A 404 -5.90 33.49 11.79
N ILE A 405 -5.70 34.44 10.88
CA ILE A 405 -6.45 35.71 10.79
C ILE A 405 -7.32 35.63 9.53
N GLU A 406 -8.62 35.57 9.70
CA GLU A 406 -9.57 35.65 8.58
C GLU A 406 -9.44 37.02 7.88
N ARG A 407 -9.33 36.99 6.56
CA ARG A 407 -9.29 38.18 5.69
C ARG A 407 -10.58 38.34 4.91
N GLU A 408 -10.99 37.27 4.23
CA GLU A 408 -12.13 37.30 3.34
C GLU A 408 -12.84 35.95 3.37
N ARG A 409 -14.13 35.94 3.08
CA ARG A 409 -14.97 34.76 3.12
C ARG A 409 -16.01 34.76 2.00
N ILE A 410 -16.26 33.58 1.47
CA ILE A 410 -17.45 33.29 0.65
C ILE A 410 -18.32 32.30 1.40
N ASN A 411 -19.58 32.67 1.57
CA ASN A 411 -20.65 31.75 1.97
C ASN A 411 -21.54 31.52 0.75
N TYR A 412 -21.72 30.28 0.34
CA TYR A 412 -22.41 29.95 -0.89
C TYR A 412 -23.50 28.90 -0.66
N ILE A 413 -24.67 29.13 -1.27
CA ILE A 413 -25.78 28.19 -1.35
C ILE A 413 -26.13 28.06 -2.83
N PRO A 414 -26.07 26.85 -3.43
CA PRO A 414 -26.43 26.63 -4.83
C PRO A 414 -27.86 27.04 -5.12
N GLN A 415 -28.15 27.48 -6.36
CA GLN A 415 -29.49 27.74 -6.81
C GLN A 415 -30.30 26.44 -6.85
N ALA A 416 -31.62 26.54 -6.69
CA ALA A 416 -32.55 25.39 -6.57
C ALA A 416 -32.46 24.39 -7.73
N GLU A 417 -32.08 24.85 -8.92
CA GLU A 417 -31.97 24.04 -10.14
C GLU A 417 -30.70 23.11 -10.13
N ALA A 418 -29.71 23.44 -9.31
CA ALA A 418 -28.44 22.72 -9.23
C ALA A 418 -28.33 21.83 -7.99
N GLN A 419 -29.45 21.57 -7.31
CA GLN A 419 -29.42 20.93 -6.00
C GLN A 419 -30.66 20.08 -5.73
N SER A 420 -30.42 18.81 -5.38
CA SER A 420 -31.45 18.00 -4.69
C SER A 420 -31.60 18.48 -3.23
N LYS A 421 -32.82 18.43 -2.69
CA LYS A 421 -33.10 18.75 -1.27
C LYS A 421 -32.34 17.89 -0.26
N GLN A 422 -31.65 16.83 -0.71
CA GLN A 422 -30.91 15.87 0.12
C GLN A 422 -29.39 15.95 -0.06
N THR A 423 -28.88 16.83 -0.92
CA THR A 423 -27.45 16.99 -1.17
C THR A 423 -26.78 17.84 -0.09
N ASN A 424 -25.50 17.56 0.14
CA ASN A 424 -24.66 18.38 1.03
C ASN A 424 -24.20 19.64 0.31
N ILE A 425 -24.32 20.79 0.96
CA ILE A 425 -23.84 22.06 0.44
C ILE A 425 -22.46 22.33 1.05
N VAL A 426 -21.41 22.06 0.28
CA VAL A 426 -20.02 22.28 0.68
C VAL A 426 -19.20 22.72 -0.52
N PHE A 427 -18.17 23.53 -0.31
CA PHE A 427 -17.06 23.57 -1.24
C PHE A 427 -16.13 22.39 -0.95
N LYS A 428 -15.96 21.53 -1.96
CA LYS A 428 -15.03 20.41 -1.89
C LYS A 428 -13.61 20.85 -2.25
N ALA A 429 -12.82 19.99 -2.89
CA ALA A 429 -11.45 20.33 -3.20
C ALA A 429 -11.31 21.05 -4.56
N GLY A 430 -10.24 21.80 -4.68
CA GLY A 430 -9.94 22.58 -5.87
C GLY A 430 -8.48 22.92 -6.01
N ASN A 431 -8.17 23.82 -6.94
CA ASN A 431 -6.80 24.27 -7.16
C ASN A 431 -6.75 25.76 -7.51
N ILE A 432 -5.61 26.38 -7.23
CA ILE A 432 -5.30 27.76 -7.62
C ILE A 432 -4.49 27.74 -8.91
N ALA A 433 -4.97 28.47 -9.92
CA ALA A 433 -4.25 28.67 -11.18
C ALA A 433 -4.47 30.12 -11.66
N ALA A 434 -3.39 30.81 -12.01
CA ALA A 434 -3.42 32.17 -12.55
C ALA A 434 -4.35 33.13 -11.77
N ASN A 435 -4.10 33.28 -10.47
CA ASN A 435 -4.88 34.14 -9.55
C ASN A 435 -6.38 33.80 -9.45
N THR A 436 -6.73 32.56 -9.77
CA THR A 436 -8.10 32.06 -9.76
C THR A 436 -8.18 30.76 -8.94
N LEU A 437 -9.10 30.71 -8.00
CA LEU A 437 -9.48 29.47 -7.32
C LEU A 437 -10.57 28.76 -8.15
N TRP A 438 -10.27 27.56 -8.57
CA TRP A 438 -11.24 26.61 -9.09
C TRP A 438 -11.65 25.66 -7.98
N VAL A 439 -12.94 25.50 -7.71
CA VAL A 439 -13.43 24.66 -6.61
C VAL A 439 -14.77 24.00 -6.99
N THR A 440 -14.99 22.78 -6.51
CA THR A 440 -16.24 22.04 -6.75
C THR A 440 -17.22 22.17 -5.60
N THR A 441 -18.51 22.10 -5.91
CA THR A 441 -19.59 21.68 -5.00
C THR A 441 -19.98 20.22 -5.34
N GLU A 442 -21.16 19.75 -4.92
CA GLU A 442 -21.67 18.42 -5.35
C GLU A 442 -21.95 18.36 -6.86
N THR A 443 -22.38 19.49 -7.47
CA THR A 443 -22.93 19.52 -8.83
C THR A 443 -22.41 20.68 -9.68
N GLU A 444 -21.48 21.48 -9.15
CA GLU A 444 -21.00 22.68 -9.83
C GLU A 444 -19.49 22.86 -9.68
N VAL A 445 -18.86 23.52 -10.65
CA VAL A 445 -17.49 24.04 -10.55
C VAL A 445 -17.58 25.56 -10.50
N LYS A 446 -16.96 26.17 -9.49
CA LYS A 446 -16.88 27.63 -9.33
C LYS A 446 -15.53 28.16 -9.69
N GLN A 447 -15.51 29.27 -10.39
CA GLN A 447 -14.35 30.10 -10.65
C GLN A 447 -14.41 31.31 -9.72
N ILE A 448 -13.43 31.45 -8.84
CA ILE A 448 -13.40 32.48 -7.79
C ILE A 448 -12.12 33.31 -7.95
N GLY A 449 -12.26 34.61 -8.05
CA GLY A 449 -11.12 35.52 -8.02
C GLY A 449 -10.48 35.57 -6.63
N ILE A 450 -9.17 35.31 -6.53
CA ILE A 450 -8.49 35.22 -5.24
C ILE A 450 -8.41 36.55 -4.52
N ASP A 451 -8.18 37.66 -5.25
CA ASP A 451 -8.00 38.98 -4.66
C ASP A 451 -9.31 39.52 -4.06
N SER A 452 -10.41 39.27 -4.70
CA SER A 452 -11.73 39.77 -4.29
C SER A 452 -12.59 38.71 -3.57
N MET A 453 -12.15 37.48 -3.54
CA MET A 453 -12.93 36.33 -3.06
C MET A 453 -14.40 36.37 -3.59
N THR A 454 -14.54 36.62 -4.90
CA THR A 454 -15.86 36.67 -5.57
C THR A 454 -15.99 35.57 -6.60
N ILE A 455 -17.21 35.02 -6.73
CA ILE A 455 -17.52 34.02 -7.76
C ILE A 455 -17.65 34.74 -9.09
N CYS A 456 -16.70 34.52 -10.00
CA CYS A 456 -16.67 35.14 -11.33
C CYS A 456 -17.43 34.33 -12.37
N ASN A 457 -17.47 32.99 -12.20
CA ASN A 457 -18.12 32.10 -13.15
C ASN A 457 -18.56 30.78 -12.49
N SER A 458 -19.50 30.07 -13.12
CA SER A 458 -20.01 28.81 -12.65
C SER A 458 -20.24 27.85 -13.83
N PHE A 459 -19.86 26.60 -13.64
CA PHE A 459 -20.10 25.53 -14.61
C PHE A 459 -20.94 24.45 -13.93
N SER A 460 -22.04 24.06 -14.56
CA SER A 460 -22.86 22.93 -14.13
C SER A 460 -23.31 22.15 -15.36
N ASP A 461 -23.40 20.84 -15.24
CA ASP A 461 -23.87 19.95 -16.32
C ASP A 461 -24.80 18.90 -15.70
N PRO A 462 -25.86 18.48 -16.40
CA PRO A 462 -26.78 17.46 -15.93
C PRO A 462 -26.10 16.15 -15.50
N CYS A 463 -24.92 15.86 -16.02
CA CYS A 463 -24.18 14.66 -15.62
C CYS A 463 -23.41 14.78 -14.30
N PHE A 464 -23.27 15.97 -13.71
CA PHE A 464 -22.49 16.19 -12.50
C PHE A 464 -23.21 15.67 -11.26
N ASN A 465 -22.53 14.80 -10.52
CA ASN A 465 -23.00 14.33 -9.22
C ASN A 465 -21.83 13.89 -8.36
N ASP A 466 -21.77 14.38 -7.12
CA ASP A 466 -20.73 14.07 -6.16
C ASP A 466 -19.32 14.44 -6.69
N LEU A 467 -19.17 15.63 -7.29
CA LEU A 467 -17.88 16.15 -7.72
C LEU A 467 -16.96 16.30 -6.50
N HIS A 468 -15.68 15.89 -6.60
CA HIS A 468 -14.75 15.95 -5.47
C HIS A 468 -13.61 16.95 -5.64
N HIS A 469 -13.08 17.10 -6.84
CA HIS A 469 -11.93 17.98 -7.09
C HIS A 469 -11.95 18.52 -8.51
N VAL A 470 -11.38 19.71 -8.70
CA VAL A 470 -11.09 20.27 -10.01
C VAL A 470 -9.68 20.82 -10.06
N ILE A 471 -8.99 20.56 -11.17
CA ILE A 471 -7.69 21.19 -11.47
C ILE A 471 -7.74 21.82 -12.87
N ALA A 472 -7.24 23.06 -12.97
CA ALA A 472 -6.95 23.71 -14.23
C ALA A 472 -5.53 23.33 -14.67
N HIS A 473 -5.40 22.74 -15.85
CA HIS A 473 -4.12 22.40 -16.46
C HIS A 473 -4.13 22.71 -17.95
N LYS A 474 -3.22 23.57 -18.38
CA LYS A 474 -3.23 24.16 -19.72
C LYS A 474 -4.60 24.80 -20.03
N ASP A 475 -5.16 24.56 -21.21
CA ASP A 475 -6.46 25.12 -21.61
C ASP A 475 -7.67 24.24 -21.16
N HIS A 476 -7.49 23.36 -20.16
CA HIS A 476 -8.53 22.43 -19.74
C HIS A 476 -8.78 22.43 -18.23
N LEU A 477 -10.02 22.16 -17.85
CA LEU A 477 -10.37 21.70 -16.50
C LEU A 477 -10.46 20.17 -16.48
N TYR A 478 -9.94 19.57 -15.41
CA TYR A 478 -10.12 18.15 -15.12
C TYR A 478 -10.84 18.02 -13.80
N ILE A 479 -11.99 17.37 -13.81
CA ILE A 479 -12.92 17.30 -12.68
C ILE A 479 -13.08 15.84 -12.29
N ALA A 480 -12.79 15.51 -11.03
CA ALA A 480 -13.09 14.20 -10.47
C ALA A 480 -14.60 14.11 -10.21
N ASP A 481 -15.31 13.45 -11.12
CA ASP A 481 -16.73 13.14 -11.00
C ASP A 481 -16.90 11.75 -10.37
N THR A 482 -16.98 11.74 -9.05
CA THR A 482 -17.14 10.52 -8.24
C THR A 482 -18.46 9.85 -8.55
N GLY A 483 -19.49 10.64 -8.81
CA GLY A 483 -20.81 10.16 -9.14
C GLY A 483 -20.85 9.24 -10.37
N LEU A 484 -19.98 9.44 -11.34
CA LEU A 484 -19.88 8.64 -12.55
C LEU A 484 -18.62 7.78 -12.65
N ASP A 485 -17.77 7.74 -11.62
CA ASP A 485 -16.48 7.03 -11.63
C ASP A 485 -15.60 7.43 -12.82
N CYS A 486 -15.53 8.75 -13.13
CA CYS A 486 -14.74 9.27 -14.24
C CYS A 486 -14.06 10.59 -13.91
N VAL A 487 -13.18 11.03 -14.80
CA VAL A 487 -12.70 12.42 -14.84
C VAL A 487 -13.37 13.10 -16.03
N VAL A 488 -14.01 14.24 -15.79
CA VAL A 488 -14.55 15.08 -16.86
C VAL A 488 -13.52 16.11 -17.25
N ARG A 489 -13.11 16.12 -18.53
CA ARG A 489 -12.23 17.14 -19.10
C ARG A 489 -13.06 18.15 -19.86
N ILE A 490 -12.93 19.44 -19.53
CA ILE A 490 -13.61 20.56 -20.21
C ILE A 490 -12.55 21.44 -20.86
N ASP A 491 -12.66 21.68 -22.14
CA ASP A 491 -11.86 22.70 -22.85
C ASP A 491 -12.41 24.11 -22.52
N LEU A 492 -11.53 24.97 -22.01
CA LEU A 492 -11.91 26.31 -21.57
C LEU A 492 -12.25 27.26 -22.72
N LYS A 493 -11.79 26.99 -23.95
CA LYS A 493 -12.03 27.84 -25.13
C LYS A 493 -13.37 27.57 -25.79
N ASN A 494 -13.69 26.28 -26.01
CA ASN A 494 -14.89 25.89 -26.78
C ASN A 494 -15.97 25.21 -25.92
N ARG A 495 -15.73 25.00 -24.63
CA ARG A 495 -16.64 24.34 -23.68
C ARG A 495 -16.93 22.87 -23.98
N GLN A 496 -16.21 22.26 -24.92
CA GLN A 496 -16.37 20.84 -25.18
C GLN A 496 -15.93 20.02 -23.97
N GLN A 497 -16.73 19.02 -23.65
CA GLN A 497 -16.45 18.10 -22.54
C GLN A 497 -16.26 16.67 -23.01
N VAL A 498 -15.32 15.97 -22.36
CA VAL A 498 -15.03 14.57 -22.59
C VAL A 498 -14.97 13.85 -21.25
N ARG A 499 -15.65 12.70 -21.17
CA ARG A 499 -15.58 11.81 -19.99
C ARG A 499 -14.48 10.79 -20.17
N LEU A 500 -13.56 10.75 -19.24
CA LEU A 500 -12.40 9.86 -19.21
C LEU A 500 -12.63 8.81 -18.12
N PRO A 501 -12.99 7.56 -18.48
CA PRO A 501 -13.25 6.51 -17.49
C PRO A 501 -11.97 6.17 -16.72
N VAL A 502 -12.07 6.09 -15.39
CA VAL A 502 -10.94 5.71 -14.54
C VAL A 502 -10.94 4.23 -14.14
N VAL A 503 -11.93 3.49 -14.65
CA VAL A 503 -12.07 2.04 -14.43
C VAL A 503 -12.41 1.36 -15.76
N SER A 504 -11.69 0.31 -16.11
CA SER A 504 -12.02 -0.51 -17.27
C SER A 504 -13.28 -1.32 -17.03
N GLY A 505 -14.23 -1.28 -17.99
CA GLY A 505 -15.46 -2.06 -17.93
C GLY A 505 -16.53 -1.51 -16.98
N ALA A 506 -16.52 -0.21 -16.72
CA ALA A 506 -17.62 0.47 -16.04
C ALA A 506 -18.94 0.12 -16.74
N ARG A 507 -19.86 -0.53 -16.00
CA ARG A 507 -21.18 -0.89 -16.55
C ARG A 507 -22.00 0.37 -16.75
N PRO A 508 -22.75 0.50 -17.85
CA PRO A 508 -23.79 1.51 -17.93
C PRO A 508 -24.72 1.37 -16.71
N ARG A 509 -24.83 2.40 -15.92
CA ARG A 509 -25.74 2.41 -14.77
C ARG A 509 -27.17 2.48 -15.32
N LYS A 510 -27.91 1.39 -15.22
CA LYS A 510 -29.31 1.33 -15.64
C LYS A 510 -30.14 2.16 -14.64
N ASN A 511 -31.12 2.91 -15.16
CA ASN A 511 -32.12 3.67 -14.41
C ASN A 511 -31.63 4.92 -13.66
N LEU A 512 -30.56 5.58 -14.12
CA LEU A 512 -30.28 6.94 -13.66
C LEU A 512 -31.14 7.95 -14.44
N PRO A 513 -31.60 9.06 -13.81
CA PRO A 513 -32.26 10.14 -14.50
C PRO A 513 -31.29 10.87 -15.44
N ASP A 514 -31.85 11.58 -16.44
CA ASP A 514 -31.05 12.37 -17.40
C ASP A 514 -30.30 13.50 -16.72
N ASP A 515 -30.85 14.05 -15.64
CA ASP A 515 -30.20 15.06 -14.80
C ASP A 515 -29.82 14.47 -13.44
N LEU A 516 -28.54 14.15 -13.28
CA LEU A 516 -28.01 13.56 -12.06
C LEU A 516 -27.91 14.54 -10.87
N ARG A 517 -28.04 15.85 -11.12
CA ARG A 517 -28.05 16.88 -10.07
C ARG A 517 -29.31 16.80 -9.22
N THR A 518 -30.36 16.16 -9.75
CA THR A 518 -31.65 16.02 -9.08
C THR A 518 -31.71 14.90 -8.05
N ILE A 519 -30.67 14.02 -7.99
CA ILE A 519 -30.61 12.89 -7.06
C ILE A 519 -29.51 13.08 -6.02
N ALA A 520 -29.77 12.58 -4.82
CA ALA A 520 -28.83 12.71 -3.70
C ALA A 520 -27.55 11.87 -3.85
N SER A 521 -27.57 10.79 -4.64
CA SER A 521 -26.44 9.87 -4.76
C SER A 521 -26.60 8.94 -5.95
N THR A 522 -25.48 8.64 -6.61
CA THR A 522 -25.35 7.63 -7.66
C THR A 522 -24.74 6.32 -7.16
N LYS A 523 -24.55 6.16 -5.84
CA LYS A 523 -23.96 4.95 -5.24
C LYS A 523 -24.68 3.66 -5.64
N PRO A 524 -23.97 2.51 -5.70
CA PRO A 524 -22.56 2.31 -5.32
C PRO A 524 -21.57 2.80 -6.37
N HIS A 525 -20.45 3.37 -5.92
CA HIS A 525 -19.32 3.73 -6.76
C HIS A 525 -18.41 2.52 -6.96
N LEU A 526 -17.62 2.49 -8.05
CA LEU A 526 -16.64 1.43 -8.32
C LEU A 526 -15.23 1.83 -7.91
N ALA A 527 -14.84 3.05 -8.19
CA ALA A 527 -13.47 3.55 -7.96
C ALA A 527 -13.42 4.75 -7.00
N HIS A 528 -14.50 5.55 -6.98
CA HIS A 528 -14.58 6.76 -6.17
C HIS A 528 -13.39 7.71 -6.43
N PRO A 529 -13.25 8.28 -7.65
CA PRO A 529 -12.19 9.24 -7.95
C PRO A 529 -12.32 10.49 -7.08
N ASN A 530 -11.26 10.89 -6.38
CA ASN A 530 -11.32 11.99 -5.43
C ASN A 530 -10.52 13.21 -5.84
N TYR A 531 -9.28 13.07 -6.30
CA TYR A 531 -8.38 14.20 -6.45
C TYR A 531 -7.54 14.10 -7.72
N CYS A 532 -7.65 15.10 -8.60
CA CYS A 532 -6.80 15.22 -9.79
C CYS A 532 -5.52 16.00 -9.45
N PHE A 533 -4.38 15.55 -9.96
CA PHE A 533 -3.09 16.23 -9.82
C PHE A 533 -2.24 16.08 -11.10
N VAL A 534 -1.25 16.95 -11.25
CA VAL A 534 -0.33 16.90 -12.41
C VAL A 534 1.00 16.27 -11.98
N LEU A 535 1.42 15.26 -12.71
CA LEU A 535 2.70 14.60 -12.56
C LEU A 535 3.36 14.48 -13.95
N ASP A 536 4.54 15.11 -14.11
CA ASP A 536 5.29 15.14 -15.37
C ASP A 536 4.43 15.55 -16.59
N ASP A 537 3.68 16.64 -16.41
CA ASP A 537 2.78 17.23 -17.40
C ASP A 537 1.57 16.36 -17.81
N GLU A 538 1.38 15.22 -17.14
CA GLU A 538 0.23 14.33 -17.28
C GLU A 538 -0.73 14.48 -16.09
N VAL A 539 -2.04 14.41 -16.36
CA VAL A 539 -3.05 14.46 -15.30
C VAL A 539 -3.29 13.07 -14.73
N TRP A 540 -3.29 12.98 -13.42
CA TRP A 540 -3.54 11.77 -12.64
C TRP A 540 -4.72 12.00 -11.71
N VAL A 541 -5.36 10.92 -11.26
CA VAL A 541 -6.48 10.96 -10.32
C VAL A 541 -6.35 9.87 -9.26
N THR A 542 -6.58 10.23 -8.00
CA THR A 542 -6.67 9.26 -6.89
C THR A 542 -7.99 8.52 -6.95
N ARG A 543 -7.97 7.20 -6.69
CA ARG A 543 -9.15 6.34 -6.63
C ARG A 543 -9.27 5.77 -5.22
N CYS A 544 -10.22 6.27 -4.47
CA CYS A 544 -10.41 5.97 -3.05
C CYS A 544 -10.55 4.46 -2.79
N ASP A 545 -11.48 3.80 -3.48
CA ASP A 545 -11.81 2.39 -3.25
C ASP A 545 -10.74 1.43 -3.79
N PHE A 546 -9.87 1.90 -4.69
CA PHE A 546 -8.70 1.16 -5.19
C PHE A 546 -7.41 1.47 -4.41
N MET A 547 -7.43 2.47 -3.53
CA MET A 547 -6.27 2.92 -2.72
C MET A 547 -5.05 3.23 -3.59
N ASP A 548 -5.27 3.87 -4.73
CA ASP A 548 -4.25 4.16 -5.73
C ASP A 548 -4.47 5.50 -6.45
N ALA A 549 -3.55 5.86 -7.32
CA ALA A 549 -3.73 6.89 -8.32
C ALA A 549 -3.41 6.34 -9.72
N VAL A 550 -4.15 6.80 -10.72
CA VAL A 550 -3.95 6.41 -12.12
C VAL A 550 -3.81 7.62 -13.02
N ASN A 551 -3.05 7.44 -14.11
CA ASN A 551 -3.02 8.43 -15.18
C ASN A 551 -4.38 8.46 -15.90
N VAL A 552 -4.94 9.65 -16.10
CA VAL A 552 -6.29 9.82 -16.64
C VAL A 552 -6.40 9.35 -18.10
N ASN A 553 -5.35 9.56 -18.90
CA ASN A 553 -5.32 9.15 -20.30
C ASN A 553 -4.86 7.69 -20.49
N ASN A 554 -4.12 7.13 -19.52
CA ASN A 554 -3.65 5.76 -19.54
C ASN A 554 -3.78 5.12 -18.16
N PRO A 555 -4.97 4.60 -17.78
CA PRO A 555 -5.20 4.00 -16.45
C PRO A 555 -4.37 2.74 -16.14
N ALA A 556 -3.57 2.24 -17.11
CA ALA A 556 -2.58 1.19 -16.85
C ALA A 556 -1.36 1.73 -16.08
N LYS A 557 -1.01 3.02 -16.27
CA LYS A 557 -0.04 3.72 -15.41
C LYS A 557 -0.67 3.95 -14.05
N ARG A 558 -0.07 3.41 -12.99
CA ARG A 558 -0.66 3.38 -11.65
C ARG A 558 0.38 3.60 -10.56
N ILE A 559 0.01 4.38 -9.54
CA ILE A 559 0.74 4.50 -8.27
C ILE A 559 -0.09 3.81 -7.20
N PHE A 560 0.41 2.71 -6.63
CA PHE A 560 -0.27 2.03 -5.53
C PHE A 560 0.07 2.74 -4.21
N ILE A 561 -0.94 3.32 -3.56
CA ILE A 561 -0.77 4.11 -2.34
C ILE A 561 -0.94 3.22 -1.10
N GLY A 562 -1.89 2.28 -1.14
CA GLY A 562 -2.13 1.29 -0.07
C GLY A 562 -2.63 1.89 1.25
N ASP A 563 -3.04 1.01 2.15
CA ASP A 563 -3.44 1.28 3.55
C ASP A 563 -4.31 2.51 3.81
N GLY A 564 -5.55 2.44 3.36
CA GLY A 564 -6.57 3.43 3.66
C GLY A 564 -7.16 4.09 2.42
N LEU A 565 -8.32 4.64 2.61
CA LEU A 565 -9.08 5.33 1.56
C LEU A 565 -8.35 6.61 1.18
N VAL A 566 -7.65 6.62 0.04
CA VAL A 566 -6.88 7.79 -0.42
C VAL A 566 -7.83 8.94 -0.80
N HIS A 567 -7.46 10.16 -0.42
CA HIS A 567 -8.24 11.35 -0.74
C HIS A 567 -7.48 12.33 -1.63
N ASP A 568 -6.38 12.92 -1.17
CA ASP A 568 -5.64 13.93 -1.91
C ASP A 568 -4.40 13.38 -2.61
N GLY A 569 -3.87 14.15 -3.57
CA GLY A 569 -2.59 13.89 -4.22
C GLY A 569 -1.94 15.21 -4.67
N VAL A 570 -0.84 15.61 -4.06
CA VAL A 570 -0.17 16.89 -4.35
C VAL A 570 1.29 16.66 -4.70
N VAL A 571 1.74 17.24 -5.81
CA VAL A 571 3.14 17.18 -6.23
C VAL A 571 3.85 18.48 -5.84
N LYS A 572 4.94 18.38 -5.08
CA LYS A 572 5.83 19.52 -4.79
C LYS A 572 7.30 19.06 -4.76
N GLY A 573 8.12 19.68 -5.58
CA GLY A 573 9.54 19.35 -5.70
C GLY A 573 9.75 17.92 -6.23
N LYS A 574 10.46 17.10 -5.48
CA LYS A 574 10.75 15.70 -5.83
C LYS A 574 9.78 14.68 -5.23
N TYR A 575 8.70 15.14 -4.60
CA TYR A 575 7.78 14.26 -3.88
C TYR A 575 6.33 14.40 -4.36
N ILE A 576 5.59 13.31 -4.18
CA ILE A 576 4.14 13.25 -4.26
C ILE A 576 3.61 12.97 -2.86
N TYR A 577 2.66 13.76 -2.40
CA TYR A 577 2.06 13.66 -1.06
C TYR A 577 0.62 13.20 -1.19
N PHE A 578 0.27 12.13 -0.51
CA PHE A 578 -1.10 11.60 -0.45
C PHE A 578 -1.61 11.62 0.98
N THR A 579 -2.91 11.89 1.13
CA THR A 579 -3.61 11.69 2.40
C THR A 579 -4.54 10.50 2.31
N THR A 580 -4.81 9.89 3.45
CA THR A 580 -5.88 8.92 3.58
C THR A 580 -6.91 9.38 4.61
N VAL A 581 -8.15 9.02 4.40
CA VAL A 581 -9.27 9.46 5.26
C VAL A 581 -9.08 9.06 6.72
N ASN A 582 -8.38 7.94 6.97
CA ASN A 582 -8.05 7.45 8.31
C ASN A 582 -6.79 8.09 8.93
N GLY A 583 -6.25 9.15 8.33
CA GLY A 583 -5.20 9.96 8.94
C GLY A 583 -3.77 9.52 8.65
N ARG A 584 -3.49 8.99 7.46
CA ARG A 584 -2.10 8.75 7.05
C ARG A 584 -1.63 9.81 6.06
N ILE A 585 -0.38 10.24 6.18
CA ILE A 585 0.34 11.04 5.20
C ILE A 585 1.37 10.13 4.55
N LYS A 586 1.24 9.88 3.25
CA LYS A 586 2.15 9.03 2.47
C LYS A 586 2.92 9.87 1.46
N VAL A 587 4.24 9.84 1.52
CA VAL A 587 5.14 10.61 0.67
C VAL A 587 5.89 9.68 -0.25
N PHE A 588 5.76 9.91 -1.54
CA PHE A 588 6.41 9.12 -2.59
C PHE A 588 7.49 9.94 -3.29
N ASP A 589 8.56 9.30 -3.69
CA ASP A 589 9.53 9.91 -4.61
C ASP A 589 8.90 10.02 -6.00
N LYS A 590 8.95 11.20 -6.60
CA LYS A 590 8.31 11.51 -7.87
C LYS A 590 8.86 10.71 -9.06
N LYS A 591 10.16 10.40 -9.05
CA LYS A 591 10.83 9.70 -10.16
C LYS A 591 10.65 8.19 -10.08
N THR A 592 10.82 7.65 -8.87
CA THR A 592 10.78 6.18 -8.66
C THR A 592 9.38 5.67 -8.32
N LEU A 593 8.45 6.56 -7.98
CA LEU A 593 7.11 6.25 -7.48
C LEU A 593 7.12 5.31 -6.26
N GLN A 594 8.22 5.33 -5.50
CA GLN A 594 8.39 4.53 -4.30
C GLN A 594 8.00 5.31 -3.05
N LEU A 595 7.40 4.62 -2.08
CA LEU A 595 7.04 5.20 -0.80
C LEU A 595 8.31 5.56 0.00
N CYS A 596 8.45 6.83 0.35
CA CYS A 596 9.57 7.34 1.14
C CYS A 596 9.23 7.47 2.63
N THR A 597 7.99 7.89 2.94
CA THR A 597 7.55 8.17 4.30
C THR A 597 6.07 7.85 4.43
N ASP A 598 5.69 7.27 5.57
CA ASP A 598 4.31 6.95 5.91
C ASP A 598 4.06 7.32 7.38
N ILE A 599 3.25 8.35 7.62
CA ILE A 599 2.97 8.90 8.95
C ILE A 599 1.54 8.55 9.33
N ASP A 600 1.37 7.98 10.50
CA ASP A 600 0.06 7.72 11.08
C ASP A 600 -0.29 8.82 12.09
N LEU A 601 -1.20 9.72 11.70
CA LEU A 601 -1.62 10.83 12.55
C LEU A 601 -2.42 10.37 13.77
N ALA A 602 -3.01 9.18 13.75
CA ALA A 602 -3.65 8.62 14.94
C ALA A 602 -2.63 8.32 16.06
N ILE A 603 -1.36 8.11 15.69
CA ILE A 603 -0.25 7.92 16.64
C ILE A 603 0.38 9.26 17.01
N VAL A 604 0.62 10.12 16.02
CA VAL A 604 1.37 11.39 16.18
C VAL A 604 0.50 12.47 16.82
N ALA A 605 -0.80 12.46 16.56
CA ALA A 605 -1.77 13.42 17.06
C ALA A 605 -3.06 12.71 17.57
N PRO A 606 -2.98 11.84 18.60
CA PRO A 606 -4.07 10.97 19.01
C PRO A 606 -5.31 11.71 19.55
N HIS A 607 -5.16 12.96 19.91
CA HIS A 607 -6.27 13.82 20.33
C HIS A 607 -7.09 14.35 19.14
N TRP A 608 -6.55 14.34 17.91
CA TRP A 608 -7.26 14.71 16.70
C TRP A 608 -7.83 13.47 16.01
N GLN A 609 -9.15 13.29 16.07
CA GLN A 609 -9.86 12.17 15.46
C GLN A 609 -10.92 12.68 14.48
N GLY A 610 -10.75 12.36 13.19
CA GLY A 610 -11.67 12.83 12.17
C GLY A 610 -11.29 12.31 10.78
N TRP A 611 -11.77 12.98 9.76
CA TRP A 611 -11.44 12.67 8.38
C TRP A 611 -10.38 13.64 7.88
N PHE A 612 -9.19 13.12 7.60
CA PHE A 612 -8.06 13.92 7.12
C PHE A 612 -8.13 14.14 5.62
N ARG A 613 -8.05 15.41 5.22
CA ARG A 613 -8.15 15.88 3.83
C ARG A 613 -7.46 17.22 3.69
N GLY A 614 -7.12 17.63 2.44
CA GLY A 614 -6.51 18.91 2.16
C GLY A 614 -5.08 18.99 2.68
N ILE A 615 -4.11 18.48 1.88
CA ILE A 615 -2.69 18.54 2.20
C ILE A 615 -2.00 19.64 1.40
N VAL A 616 -1.19 20.44 2.08
CA VAL A 616 -0.32 21.47 1.47
C VAL A 616 1.11 21.26 1.92
N PRO A 617 2.01 20.82 1.05
CA PRO A 617 3.43 20.82 1.35
C PRO A 617 3.96 22.26 1.37
N ILE A 618 4.41 22.75 2.52
CA ILE A 618 5.02 24.08 2.68
C ILE A 618 6.48 24.04 2.24
N THR A 619 7.22 23.05 2.75
CA THR A 619 8.60 22.75 2.32
C THR A 619 8.71 21.26 2.02
N SER A 620 9.90 20.80 1.63
CA SER A 620 10.14 19.35 1.43
C SER A 620 9.97 18.51 2.69
N GLY A 621 9.89 19.12 3.87
CA GLY A 621 9.76 18.43 5.16
C GLY A 621 8.56 18.85 5.99
N LEU A 622 7.85 19.92 5.62
CA LEU A 622 6.72 20.45 6.37
C LEU A 622 5.46 20.42 5.53
N VAL A 623 4.39 19.89 6.09
CA VAL A 623 3.08 19.84 5.44
C VAL A 623 2.00 20.40 6.37
N LEU A 624 1.05 21.14 5.79
CA LEU A 624 -0.22 21.42 6.43
C LEU A 624 -1.21 20.35 6.02
N ILE A 625 -1.98 19.83 6.96
CA ILE A 625 -3.07 18.88 6.70
C ILE A 625 -4.30 19.30 7.50
N ALA A 626 -5.45 19.26 6.85
CA ALA A 626 -6.71 19.53 7.53
C ALA A 626 -7.44 18.26 7.95
N MET A 627 -8.21 18.38 9.00
CA MET A 627 -9.07 17.35 9.55
C MET A 627 -10.50 17.89 9.71
N SER A 628 -11.45 17.19 9.12
CA SER A 628 -12.88 17.44 9.35
C SER A 628 -13.34 16.76 10.63
N LYS A 629 -14.15 17.40 11.43
CA LYS A 629 -14.78 16.76 12.58
C LYS A 629 -15.60 15.54 12.15
N PRO A 630 -15.72 14.51 13.02
CA PRO A 630 -16.54 13.35 12.73
C PRO A 630 -18.01 13.73 12.56
N ARG A 631 -18.63 13.25 11.48
CA ARG A 631 -20.08 13.46 11.28
C ARG A 631 -20.89 12.72 12.37
N PRO A 632 -21.95 13.34 12.89
CA PRO A 632 -22.91 12.64 13.73
C PRO A 632 -23.50 11.44 12.97
N SER A 633 -23.59 10.29 13.61
CA SER A 633 -24.24 9.10 13.06
C SER A 633 -25.17 8.51 14.12
N LYS A 634 -26.12 7.65 13.71
CA LYS A 634 -27.05 6.95 14.62
C LYS A 634 -26.33 6.15 15.73
N ARG A 635 -25.02 5.91 15.61
CA ARG A 635 -24.19 5.15 16.56
C ARG A 635 -23.11 5.97 17.26
N ARG A 636 -22.93 7.26 16.91
CA ARG A 636 -21.94 8.15 17.54
C ARG A 636 -22.63 9.37 18.10
N ILE A 637 -22.44 9.59 19.40
CA ILE A 637 -22.81 10.82 20.10
C ILE A 637 -22.02 11.99 19.50
N LEU A 638 -22.60 13.19 19.45
CA LEU A 638 -21.94 14.42 19.00
C LEU A 638 -20.55 14.52 19.67
N SER A 639 -19.50 14.43 18.85
CA SER A 639 -18.14 14.74 19.30
C SER A 639 -18.07 16.24 19.59
N THR A 640 -17.50 16.62 20.71
CA THR A 640 -17.16 18.02 21.02
C THR A 640 -15.97 18.51 20.20
N GLN A 641 -15.31 17.62 19.47
CA GLN A 641 -14.13 17.92 18.67
C GLN A 641 -14.51 18.75 17.43
N GLN A 642 -13.75 19.79 17.16
CA GLN A 642 -13.89 20.66 16.01
C GLN A 642 -13.04 20.16 14.82
N SER A 643 -13.20 20.77 13.65
CA SER A 643 -12.28 20.62 12.54
C SER A 643 -10.96 21.31 12.86
N ALA A 644 -9.85 20.82 12.34
CA ALA A 644 -8.52 21.30 12.66
C ALA A 644 -7.62 21.43 11.43
N LEU A 645 -6.60 22.28 11.55
CA LEU A 645 -5.45 22.34 10.65
C LEU A 645 -4.20 21.98 11.46
N LEU A 646 -3.38 21.07 10.95
CA LEU A 646 -2.16 20.59 11.62
C LEU A 646 -0.94 20.91 10.75
N LEU A 647 0.11 21.49 11.35
CA LEU A 647 1.44 21.60 10.74
C LEU A 647 2.27 20.40 11.18
N VAL A 648 2.64 19.55 10.24
CA VAL A 648 3.33 18.29 10.50
C VAL A 648 4.72 18.33 9.87
N ASP A 649 5.74 18.00 10.66
CA ASP A 649 7.08 17.71 10.17
C ASP A 649 7.16 16.23 9.82
N ILE A 650 7.27 15.93 8.52
CA ILE A 650 7.31 14.57 8.00
C ILE A 650 8.61 13.81 8.29
N PHE A 651 9.68 14.50 8.70
CA PHE A 651 10.96 13.87 9.02
C PHE A 651 11.09 13.51 10.50
N SER A 652 10.53 14.37 11.38
CA SER A 652 10.50 14.09 12.81
C SER A 652 9.27 13.30 13.26
N ASN A 653 8.29 13.13 12.37
CA ASN A 653 6.97 12.56 12.69
C ASN A 653 6.29 13.30 13.84
N ALA A 654 6.27 14.61 13.80
CA ALA A 654 5.74 15.44 14.87
C ALA A 654 4.75 16.47 14.33
N VAL A 655 3.69 16.74 15.08
CA VAL A 655 2.85 17.91 14.91
C VAL A 655 3.55 19.06 15.59
N LEU A 656 3.90 20.11 14.81
CA LEU A 656 4.59 21.30 15.32
C LEU A 656 3.60 22.33 15.84
N GLN A 657 2.43 22.42 15.21
CA GLN A 657 1.39 23.36 15.56
C GLN A 657 0.04 22.83 15.06
N ASP A 658 -1.03 23.20 15.74
CA ASP A 658 -2.41 22.90 15.38
C ASP A 658 -3.31 24.12 15.58
N TRP A 659 -4.39 24.18 14.80
CA TRP A 659 -5.38 25.25 14.86
C TRP A 659 -6.78 24.63 14.86
N ASP A 660 -7.64 25.10 15.73
CA ASP A 660 -9.07 24.85 15.70
C ASP A 660 -9.72 25.69 14.59
N LEU A 661 -10.46 25.05 13.70
CA LEU A 661 -11.17 25.71 12.59
C LEU A 661 -12.65 25.96 12.89
N GLY A 662 -13.12 25.61 14.08
CA GLY A 662 -14.48 25.85 14.53
C GLY A 662 -14.82 27.33 14.57
N ASP A 663 -13.88 28.18 14.99
CA ASP A 663 -14.02 29.64 15.01
C ASP A 663 -14.22 30.24 13.59
N LEU A 664 -13.77 29.53 12.56
CA LEU A 664 -14.01 29.87 11.16
C LEU A 664 -15.35 29.30 10.64
N GLY A 665 -16.16 28.63 11.47
CA GLY A 665 -17.44 28.05 11.09
C GLY A 665 -17.32 26.84 10.16
N LEU A 666 -16.15 26.20 10.10
CA LEU A 666 -15.86 25.07 9.24
C LEU A 666 -16.08 23.75 9.98
N ASP A 667 -17.25 23.15 9.82
CA ASP A 667 -17.56 21.81 10.34
C ASP A 667 -17.00 20.68 9.48
N ALA A 668 -16.78 20.94 8.19
CA ALA A 668 -16.03 20.10 7.29
C ALA A 668 -14.98 20.90 6.55
N VAL A 669 -13.81 20.31 6.36
CA VAL A 669 -12.75 20.84 5.52
C VAL A 669 -12.45 19.84 4.41
N PHE A 670 -12.35 20.32 3.18
CA PHE A 670 -12.08 19.48 2.03
C PHE A 670 -10.75 19.82 1.37
N SER A 671 -10.31 21.09 1.43
CA SER A 671 -9.07 21.51 0.84
C SER A 671 -8.44 22.64 1.65
N VAL A 672 -7.12 22.66 1.66
CA VAL A 672 -6.30 23.80 2.07
C VAL A 672 -5.37 24.10 0.90
N LEU A 673 -5.24 25.35 0.53
CA LEU A 673 -4.47 25.81 -0.61
C LEU A 673 -3.56 26.97 -0.19
N GLU A 674 -2.28 26.89 -0.54
CA GLU A 674 -1.36 28.02 -0.39
C GLU A 674 -1.62 29.02 -1.51
N VAL A 675 -1.88 30.28 -1.17
CA VAL A 675 -1.99 31.37 -2.16
C VAL A 675 -0.59 31.70 -2.66
N PRO A 676 -0.32 31.62 -3.97
CA PRO A 676 0.98 31.98 -4.52
C PRO A 676 1.33 33.45 -4.15
N LYS A 677 2.56 33.70 -3.73
CA LYS A 677 3.05 35.08 -3.59
C LYS A 677 3.17 35.69 -4.98
N ALA A 678 2.64 36.89 -5.14
CA ALA A 678 2.67 37.65 -6.39
C ALA A 678 4.11 37.98 -6.86
#